data_ffd60f2ea91cfbbb182deb1f222c1134
#
_entry.id   ffd60f2ea91cfbbb182deb1f222c1134
#
_cell.length_a   1.000
_cell.length_b   1.000
_cell.length_c   1.000
_cell.angle_alpha   90.00
_cell.angle_beta   90.00
_cell.angle_gamma   90.00
#
_symmetry.space_group_name_H-M   'P 1'
#
loop_
_entity.id
_entity.type
_entity.pdbx_description
1 polymer ?
#
loop_
_entity_poly.entity_id
_entity_poly.type
_entity_poly.pdbx_seq_one_letter_code
_entity_poly.pdbx_strand_id
1 'polypeptide(L)'
;MFLCTWGEGNNRTVGIVHFEDKERSLPQIKMISCAPALEDFDQIELFEKRLRSLSWPHNTNDIEGWRKSWSSAFLLEYLQNVHDSESLTQQLANEARNIKERIKNVLDVETEAGNVHKLFKKFKNNLVYDMTEDQFADMYAQTVVYGLFSARCMDNTQNDFSAEEAIECIPNTNPFLKSLLRECFENHNGEALSFDELEIGNIVELLSNTNTELIIQDFNRQTGGGKEDPVIYFYEGFLDAYEKEQKKRGGVYYTPASVVNFMVRSVHSLLRSEFDIKNGMASTVTKTITVKKMKKNGQKSLNGQRIETPIVQILDPATGTGTFLRQVILQIYHTFRTEGKFVSKEDFYTQWNEYVDKQLLPRIYGYEIMMAPYAVAHMKLAMLLQKTGYNFKGTNRLNVFLTNSLEEPGNSEAQMSLFYDPLADESVAANEVKKKECINVCIGNPPYNAASINSGKWIMDLIQEYKMEPGGIQKLDEKNPKWINDDYVKFIRLCEGYITQNGEGIVAFINPHGFIDNPTFRGMRWNLLRKFDAIYILDLHGNSNRKEKCPDGSKDENVFDIQQGVSINFFIKSKKRRNMMAEVYHADLWGMRNFKYDYLLHHCIDNIEFEKVDVVAPEYNFKPTDIGLKNEYMQGFAVDELFKKYSVGVVTAKDKILINSDREKLKNNVCEYYKIIADESKIFPIYYRPLVKQYIYYDTQLLERSRENIMSSFYEDNVGLITARSNKGDDCSQFLVTDVMSEAKCGERTTQSALFPLYMYYDEFGSRKKTLNLNSEIVKRIEESLGYHEAEKLQPEDILSYIYAVVYSEKYREKYKEFINSSFPRIPFPTDREVFSKLVILGRKLVNIHLMHDLPESSYEDSSLVGKTLEKVKYANNTVYINKTDGFDGISKEIWEFIMCGYQPIQKWLKDNKGMVFDTASIKQLRNMQYCIGETIKIMQEIKKCQI
;
A
#
# COMPACT_ATOMS: atom_id res chain seq x y z
N MET A 1 10.14 7.89 -51.40
CA MET A 1 9.53 8.72 -50.36
C MET A 1 8.03 8.73 -50.57
N PHE A 2 7.29 8.50 -49.53
CA PHE A 2 5.83 8.43 -49.56
C PHE A 2 5.26 9.40 -48.53
N LEU A 3 4.18 10.12 -48.91
CA LEU A 3 3.38 10.90 -47.97
C LEU A 3 2.22 10.04 -47.53
N CYS A 4 2.10 9.80 -46.25
CA CYS A 4 1.06 8.98 -45.62
C CYS A 4 0.20 9.82 -44.70
N THR A 5 -1.10 9.55 -44.63
CA THR A 5 -1.98 10.09 -43.62
C THR A 5 -2.81 8.98 -43.04
N TRP A 6 -2.95 8.95 -41.71
CA TRP A 6 -3.78 7.98 -40.98
C TRP A 6 -4.49 8.63 -39.78
N GLY A 7 -5.44 7.96 -39.22
CA GLY A 7 -6.30 8.48 -38.14
C GLY A 7 -7.51 9.25 -38.69
N GLU A 8 -8.48 9.52 -37.82
CA GLU A 8 -9.71 10.24 -38.14
C GLU A 8 -9.91 11.47 -37.25
N GLY A 9 -10.53 12.52 -37.79
CA GLY A 9 -10.87 13.73 -37.05
C GLY A 9 -9.64 14.43 -36.47
N ASN A 10 -9.67 14.69 -35.14
CA ASN A 10 -8.59 15.36 -34.43
C ASN A 10 -7.36 14.46 -34.19
N ASN A 11 -7.46 13.17 -34.44
CA ASN A 11 -6.34 12.23 -34.31
C ASN A 11 -5.64 11.96 -35.64
N ARG A 12 -5.84 12.82 -36.62
CA ARG A 12 -5.21 12.69 -37.94
C ARG A 12 -3.74 13.00 -37.88
N THR A 13 -2.92 12.02 -38.26
CA THR A 13 -1.47 12.15 -38.37
C THR A 13 -1.05 12.24 -39.84
N VAL A 14 -0.06 13.06 -40.10
CA VAL A 14 0.59 13.20 -41.42
C VAL A 14 2.02 12.71 -41.26
N GLY A 15 2.47 11.83 -42.14
CA GLY A 15 3.84 11.32 -42.09
C GLY A 15 4.48 11.26 -43.45
N ILE A 16 5.78 11.42 -43.50
CA ILE A 16 6.61 11.21 -44.66
C ILE A 16 7.50 10.01 -44.41
N VAL A 17 7.49 9.06 -45.33
CA VAL A 17 8.21 7.78 -45.22
C VAL A 17 9.25 7.71 -46.30
N HIS A 18 10.46 7.34 -45.93
CA HIS A 18 11.58 7.07 -46.81
C HIS A 18 12.09 5.65 -46.58
N PHE A 19 12.37 4.92 -47.66
CA PHE A 19 13.00 3.59 -47.61
C PHE A 19 14.48 3.76 -47.93
N GLU A 20 15.35 3.41 -47.05
CA GLU A 20 16.79 3.35 -47.23
C GLU A 20 17.19 1.92 -47.60
N ASP A 21 17.76 1.76 -48.81
CA ASP A 21 18.21 0.47 -49.30
C ASP A 21 19.60 0.18 -48.70
N LYS A 22 19.70 -0.85 -47.86
CA LYS A 22 20.98 -1.34 -47.35
C LYS A 22 21.35 -2.62 -48.09
N GLU A 23 22.54 -2.64 -48.67
CA GLU A 23 23.10 -3.82 -49.31
C GLU A 23 23.03 -5.03 -48.39
N ARG A 24 22.21 -6.04 -48.75
CA ARG A 24 22.02 -7.32 -48.02
C ARG A 24 21.01 -7.35 -46.86
N SER A 25 20.21 -6.34 -46.65
CA SER A 25 19.10 -6.36 -45.70
C SER A 25 17.78 -5.87 -46.28
N LEU A 26 16.67 -6.05 -45.59
CA LEU A 26 15.41 -5.41 -45.98
C LEU A 26 15.55 -3.89 -45.95
N PRO A 27 14.90 -3.13 -46.84
CA PRO A 27 14.97 -1.67 -46.83
C PRO A 27 14.53 -1.12 -45.47
N GLN A 28 15.34 -0.26 -44.91
CA GLN A 28 15.01 0.39 -43.64
C GLN A 28 14.00 1.50 -43.87
N ILE A 29 12.94 1.54 -43.05
CA ILE A 29 11.92 2.59 -43.14
C ILE A 29 12.31 3.72 -42.19
N LYS A 30 12.47 4.93 -42.69
CA LYS A 30 12.61 6.15 -41.90
C LYS A 30 11.36 6.99 -42.08
N MET A 31 10.77 7.45 -41.01
CA MET A 31 9.52 8.21 -41.03
C MET A 31 9.63 9.43 -40.14
N ILE A 32 9.13 10.56 -40.64
CA ILE A 32 8.82 11.73 -39.81
C ILE A 32 7.31 11.94 -39.84
N SER A 33 6.69 12.12 -38.71
CA SER A 33 5.24 12.27 -38.59
C SER A 33 4.88 13.39 -37.62
N CYS A 34 3.69 13.94 -37.81
CA CYS A 34 3.11 14.95 -36.93
C CYS A 34 1.60 14.75 -36.85
N ALA A 35 1.03 14.81 -35.64
CA ALA A 35 -0.40 14.84 -35.38
C ALA A 35 -0.82 16.25 -34.94
N PRO A 36 -1.07 17.19 -35.82
CA PRO A 36 -1.16 18.64 -35.50
C PRO A 36 -2.20 19.02 -34.46
N ALA A 37 -3.18 18.18 -34.20
CA ALA A 37 -4.19 18.43 -33.17
C ALA A 37 -3.80 17.89 -31.76
N LEU A 38 -2.72 17.09 -31.68
CA LEU A 38 -2.27 16.44 -30.44
C LEU A 38 -0.91 16.96 -29.97
N GLU A 39 -0.16 17.64 -30.86
CA GLU A 39 1.20 18.13 -30.58
C GLU A 39 1.20 19.62 -30.27
N ASP A 40 2.20 20.07 -29.51
CA ASP A 40 2.37 21.47 -29.18
C ASP A 40 2.99 22.27 -30.36
N PHE A 41 3.04 23.59 -30.25
CA PHE A 41 3.52 24.48 -31.31
C PHE A 41 4.97 24.20 -31.70
N ASP A 42 5.83 23.82 -30.75
CA ASP A 42 7.26 23.60 -30.96
C ASP A 42 7.49 22.35 -31.83
N GLN A 43 6.70 21.31 -31.61
CA GLN A 43 6.75 20.06 -32.39
C GLN A 43 6.22 20.26 -33.82
N ILE A 44 5.18 21.08 -33.99
CA ILE A 44 4.66 21.44 -35.31
C ILE A 44 5.71 22.27 -36.08
N GLU A 45 6.38 23.24 -35.42
CA GLU A 45 7.44 24.03 -36.03
C GLU A 45 8.66 23.17 -36.45
N LEU A 46 9.03 22.20 -35.60
CA LEU A 46 10.09 21.26 -35.90
C LEU A 46 9.75 20.39 -37.13
N PHE A 47 8.53 19.89 -37.20
CA PHE A 47 8.05 19.14 -38.35
C PHE A 47 8.07 19.99 -39.65
N GLU A 48 7.61 21.24 -39.57
CA GLU A 48 7.65 22.16 -40.66
C GLU A 48 9.10 22.46 -41.15
N LYS A 49 10.03 22.65 -40.21
CA LYS A 49 11.47 22.85 -40.50
C LYS A 49 12.05 21.63 -41.23
N ARG A 50 11.71 20.42 -40.83
CA ARG A 50 12.11 19.18 -41.48
C ARG A 50 11.53 19.06 -42.88
N LEU A 51 10.25 19.39 -43.06
CA LEU A 51 9.64 19.41 -44.37
C LEU A 51 10.34 20.40 -45.31
N ARG A 52 10.74 21.56 -44.82
CA ARG A 52 11.47 22.56 -45.59
C ARG A 52 12.87 22.08 -45.99
N SER A 53 13.53 21.23 -45.23
CA SER A 53 14.85 20.66 -45.58
C SER A 53 14.78 19.61 -46.70
N LEU A 54 13.60 19.08 -47.01
CA LEU A 54 13.35 18.19 -48.16
C LEU A 54 13.24 18.94 -49.50
N SER A 55 13.68 20.20 -49.61
CA SER A 55 13.64 20.97 -50.83
C SER A 55 14.55 20.37 -51.93
N TRP A 56 14.17 20.58 -53.23
CA TRP A 56 14.98 20.12 -54.35
C TRP A 56 16.31 20.89 -54.37
N PRO A 57 17.44 20.21 -54.61
CA PRO A 57 18.73 20.88 -54.70
C PRO A 57 18.82 21.72 -55.96
N HIS A 58 19.53 22.84 -55.88
CA HIS A 58 19.77 23.69 -57.01
C HIS A 58 20.62 23.04 -58.11
N ASN A 59 21.45 22.06 -57.78
CA ASN A 59 22.26 21.26 -58.72
C ASN A 59 21.73 19.79 -58.71
N THR A 60 21.03 19.48 -59.84
CA THR A 60 20.46 18.12 -60.05
C THR A 60 21.51 17.02 -60.28
N ASN A 61 22.79 17.37 -60.50
CA ASN A 61 23.88 16.41 -60.74
C ASN A 61 24.64 16.06 -59.46
N ASP A 62 24.38 16.74 -58.33
CA ASP A 62 24.97 16.43 -57.01
C ASP A 62 24.10 15.44 -56.26
N ILE A 63 24.19 14.18 -56.65
CA ILE A 63 23.38 13.10 -56.05
C ILE A 63 23.81 12.85 -54.59
N GLU A 64 25.08 12.96 -54.22
CA GLU A 64 25.56 12.77 -52.88
C GLU A 64 25.15 13.90 -51.94
N GLY A 65 25.28 15.14 -52.31
CA GLY A 65 24.79 16.29 -51.57
C GLY A 65 23.26 16.22 -51.38
N TRP A 66 22.59 15.71 -52.37
CA TRP A 66 21.15 15.48 -52.32
C TRP A 66 20.74 14.41 -51.32
N ARG A 67 21.38 13.24 -51.39
CA ARG A 67 21.17 12.15 -50.40
C ARG A 67 21.47 12.62 -49.00
N LYS A 68 22.55 13.36 -48.78
CA LYS A 68 22.94 13.89 -47.48
C LYS A 68 21.92 14.89 -46.95
N SER A 69 21.44 15.82 -47.77
CA SER A 69 20.42 16.81 -47.40
C SER A 69 19.09 16.14 -47.04
N TRP A 70 18.66 15.13 -47.79
CA TRP A 70 17.44 14.42 -47.53
C TRP A 70 17.56 13.46 -46.37
N SER A 71 18.69 12.79 -46.19
CA SER A 71 18.98 11.96 -45.03
C SER A 71 18.93 12.76 -43.74
N SER A 72 19.47 13.97 -43.75
CA SER A 72 19.46 14.88 -42.59
C SER A 72 18.05 15.32 -42.17
N ALA A 73 17.09 15.38 -43.11
CA ALA A 73 15.69 15.66 -42.74
C ALA A 73 15.02 14.56 -41.95
N PHE A 74 15.49 13.32 -42.12
CA PHE A 74 14.99 12.14 -41.39
C PHE A 74 15.87 11.78 -40.17
N LEU A 75 17.02 12.42 -40.02
CA LEU A 75 17.77 12.37 -38.76
C LEU A 75 17.02 13.22 -37.75
N LEU A 76 16.66 12.63 -36.64
CA LEU A 76 16.17 13.40 -35.50
C LEU A 76 17.30 14.36 -35.11
N GLU A 77 17.07 15.68 -35.14
CA GLU A 77 18.00 16.66 -34.57
C GLU A 77 17.98 16.52 -33.02
N TYR A 78 18.46 15.37 -32.49
CA TYR A 78 18.92 15.29 -31.11
C TYR A 78 20.27 16.00 -30.94
N LEU A 79 20.68 16.78 -31.92
CA LEU A 79 21.95 17.55 -31.98
C LEU A 79 21.90 18.87 -31.24
N GLN A 80 20.89 19.18 -30.45
CA GLN A 80 21.06 20.10 -29.36
C GLN A 80 21.70 19.33 -28.21
N ASN A 81 22.97 19.61 -27.92
CA ASN A 81 23.69 19.09 -26.77
C ASN A 81 22.73 19.08 -25.56
N VAL A 82 22.36 17.89 -25.10
CA VAL A 82 21.51 17.76 -23.93
C VAL A 82 22.34 18.21 -22.75
N HIS A 83 22.04 19.38 -22.22
CA HIS A 83 22.81 20.03 -21.16
C HIS A 83 22.18 19.88 -19.79
N ASP A 84 20.94 19.42 -19.69
CA ASP A 84 20.22 19.25 -18.44
C ASP A 84 19.58 17.87 -18.34
N SER A 85 19.38 17.45 -17.10
CA SER A 85 18.87 16.14 -16.74
C SER A 85 17.39 15.93 -17.11
N GLU A 86 16.59 16.97 -17.07
CA GLU A 86 15.15 16.92 -17.35
C GLU A 86 14.93 16.66 -18.86
N SER A 87 15.65 17.37 -19.70
CA SER A 87 15.60 17.17 -21.16
C SER A 87 16.03 15.77 -21.58
N LEU A 88 17.15 15.24 -21.00
CA LEU A 88 17.58 13.87 -21.26
C LEU A 88 16.50 12.86 -20.85
N THR A 89 15.95 13.05 -19.67
CA THR A 89 14.93 12.17 -19.10
C THR A 89 13.69 12.13 -19.99
N GLN A 90 13.23 13.28 -20.50
CA GLN A 90 12.07 13.37 -21.39
C GLN A 90 12.34 12.66 -22.74
N GLN A 91 13.53 12.83 -23.29
CA GLN A 91 13.89 12.22 -24.59
C GLN A 91 14.01 10.70 -24.44
N LEU A 92 14.67 10.19 -23.41
CA LEU A 92 14.78 8.76 -23.15
C LEU A 92 13.40 8.12 -22.85
N ALA A 93 12.51 8.84 -22.17
CA ALA A 93 11.14 8.40 -21.96
C ALA A 93 10.34 8.31 -23.28
N ASN A 94 10.55 9.23 -24.20
CA ASN A 94 9.93 9.16 -25.52
C ASN A 94 10.42 7.95 -26.32
N GLU A 95 11.75 7.71 -26.34
CA GLU A 95 12.30 6.53 -27.01
C GLU A 95 11.83 5.23 -26.40
N ALA A 96 11.73 5.14 -25.08
CA ALA A 96 11.16 3.96 -24.43
C ALA A 96 9.70 3.71 -24.86
N ARG A 97 8.88 4.77 -25.01
CA ARG A 97 7.51 4.62 -25.53
C ARG A 97 7.50 4.12 -26.98
N ASN A 98 8.40 4.64 -27.81
CA ASN A 98 8.53 4.21 -29.20
C ASN A 98 8.88 2.70 -29.28
N ILE A 99 9.85 2.24 -28.51
CA ILE A 99 10.23 0.82 -28.41
C ILE A 99 9.04 -0.02 -27.94
N LYS A 100 8.35 0.41 -26.86
CA LYS A 100 7.15 -0.29 -26.35
C LYS A 100 6.10 -0.48 -27.43
N GLU A 101 5.72 0.58 -28.15
CA GLU A 101 4.70 0.49 -29.19
C GLU A 101 5.17 -0.39 -30.38
N ARG A 102 6.45 -0.40 -30.70
CA ARG A 102 7.00 -1.30 -31.73
C ARG A 102 6.90 -2.76 -31.32
N ILE A 103 7.27 -3.10 -30.09
CA ILE A 103 7.15 -4.46 -29.56
C ILE A 103 5.67 -4.91 -29.60
N LYS A 104 4.74 -4.03 -29.22
CA LYS A 104 3.30 -4.33 -29.30
C LYS A 104 2.84 -4.58 -30.74
N ASN A 105 3.23 -3.72 -31.65
CA ASN A 105 2.89 -3.89 -33.07
C ASN A 105 3.45 -5.20 -33.65
N VAL A 106 4.64 -5.61 -33.23
CA VAL A 106 5.20 -6.91 -33.64
C VAL A 106 4.40 -8.05 -33.03
N LEU A 107 4.05 -7.98 -31.74
CA LEU A 107 3.21 -9.00 -31.08
C LEU A 107 1.82 -9.13 -31.76
N ASP A 108 1.22 -8.03 -32.20
CA ASP A 108 -0.09 -8.03 -32.86
C ASP A 108 -0.05 -8.69 -34.25
N VAL A 109 1.09 -8.63 -34.94
CA VAL A 109 1.25 -9.13 -36.34
C VAL A 109 1.92 -10.48 -36.40
N GLU A 110 2.80 -10.81 -35.46
CA GLU A 110 3.56 -12.05 -35.42
C GLU A 110 2.69 -13.23 -34.98
N THR A 111 2.97 -14.42 -35.50
CA THR A 111 2.28 -15.63 -35.04
C THR A 111 2.81 -16.06 -33.65
N GLU A 112 2.04 -16.88 -32.92
CA GLU A 112 2.47 -17.41 -31.59
C GLU A 112 3.80 -18.20 -31.63
N ALA A 113 4.27 -18.61 -32.81
CA ALA A 113 5.56 -19.27 -33.03
C ALA A 113 6.69 -18.27 -33.31
N GLY A 114 6.38 -16.98 -33.43
CA GLY A 114 7.34 -15.93 -33.67
C GLY A 114 8.30 -15.66 -32.53
N ASN A 115 9.32 -14.88 -32.79
CA ASN A 115 10.42 -14.72 -31.88
C ASN A 115 10.05 -13.87 -30.67
N VAL A 116 9.24 -12.82 -30.85
CA VAL A 116 8.77 -11.95 -29.78
C VAL A 116 7.82 -12.69 -28.87
N HIS A 117 6.91 -13.50 -29.44
CA HIS A 117 6.03 -14.36 -28.64
C HIS A 117 6.80 -15.43 -27.84
N LYS A 118 7.85 -15.99 -28.42
CA LYS A 118 8.73 -16.94 -27.69
C LYS A 118 9.43 -16.25 -26.54
N LEU A 119 9.96 -15.04 -26.76
CA LEU A 119 10.62 -14.22 -25.73
C LEU A 119 9.62 -13.85 -24.64
N PHE A 120 8.44 -13.37 -24.99
CA PHE A 120 7.35 -13.10 -24.02
C PHE A 120 7.00 -14.34 -23.19
N LYS A 121 6.86 -15.53 -23.83
CA LYS A 121 6.59 -16.79 -23.13
C LYS A 121 7.73 -17.18 -22.18
N LYS A 122 9.00 -16.94 -22.57
CA LYS A 122 10.16 -17.15 -21.68
C LYS A 122 10.08 -16.24 -20.44
N PHE A 123 9.80 -14.95 -20.62
CA PHE A 123 9.64 -14.01 -19.50
C PHE A 123 8.48 -14.41 -18.59
N LYS A 124 7.33 -14.74 -19.17
CA LYS A 124 6.14 -15.17 -18.43
C LYS A 124 6.41 -16.45 -17.61
N ASN A 125 7.11 -17.40 -18.15
CA ASN A 125 7.39 -18.67 -17.46
C ASN A 125 8.48 -18.57 -16.39
N ASN A 126 9.44 -17.64 -16.55
CA ASN A 126 10.60 -17.54 -15.67
C ASN A 126 10.51 -16.42 -14.63
N LEU A 127 9.66 -15.39 -14.84
CA LEU A 127 9.59 -14.21 -13.97
C LEU A 127 8.22 -13.96 -13.37
N VAL A 128 7.16 -13.83 -14.21
CA VAL A 128 5.82 -13.44 -13.74
C VAL A 128 4.77 -14.23 -14.50
N TYR A 129 4.16 -15.18 -13.85
CA TYR A 129 3.18 -16.09 -14.45
C TYR A 129 1.99 -15.37 -15.13
N ASP A 130 1.51 -14.26 -14.56
CA ASP A 130 0.36 -13.49 -15.05
C ASP A 130 0.74 -12.26 -15.90
N MET A 131 1.97 -12.22 -16.46
CA MET A 131 2.45 -11.11 -17.28
C MET A 131 1.61 -10.97 -18.55
N THR A 132 1.19 -9.72 -18.84
CA THR A 132 0.52 -9.36 -20.09
C THR A 132 1.54 -8.92 -21.14
N GLU A 133 1.15 -8.93 -22.41
CA GLU A 133 1.99 -8.46 -23.52
C GLU A 133 2.37 -6.97 -23.38
N ASP A 134 1.44 -6.14 -22.92
CA ASP A 134 1.71 -4.72 -22.64
C ASP A 134 2.75 -4.53 -21.52
N GLN A 135 2.66 -5.33 -20.47
CA GLN A 135 3.65 -5.32 -19.38
C GLN A 135 5.03 -5.81 -19.82
N PHE A 136 5.06 -6.82 -20.69
CA PHE A 136 6.31 -7.30 -21.27
C PHE A 136 6.96 -6.24 -22.16
N ALA A 137 6.20 -5.64 -23.08
CA ALA A 137 6.69 -4.60 -23.99
C ALA A 137 7.22 -3.38 -23.20
N ASP A 138 6.50 -2.98 -22.17
CA ASP A 138 6.85 -1.90 -21.26
C ASP A 138 8.17 -2.18 -20.51
N MET A 139 8.27 -3.34 -19.90
CA MET A 139 9.43 -3.77 -19.13
C MET A 139 10.68 -3.90 -20.01
N TYR A 140 10.54 -4.47 -21.19
CA TYR A 140 11.65 -4.65 -22.14
C TYR A 140 12.18 -3.30 -22.64
N ALA A 141 11.29 -2.41 -23.06
CA ALA A 141 11.64 -1.07 -23.54
C ALA A 141 12.42 -0.26 -22.48
N GLN A 142 11.91 -0.23 -21.25
CA GLN A 142 12.58 0.44 -20.15
C GLN A 142 13.98 -0.15 -19.89
N THR A 143 14.11 -1.47 -19.94
CA THR A 143 15.37 -2.14 -19.64
C THR A 143 16.45 -1.83 -20.68
N VAL A 144 16.10 -1.81 -21.95
CA VAL A 144 17.02 -1.44 -23.04
C VAL A 144 17.50 0.00 -22.85
N VAL A 145 16.59 0.94 -22.62
CA VAL A 145 16.95 2.36 -22.42
C VAL A 145 17.84 2.55 -21.19
N TYR A 146 17.51 1.93 -20.06
CA TYR A 146 18.35 2.00 -18.85
C TYR A 146 19.68 1.27 -19.00
N GLY A 147 19.69 0.16 -19.74
CA GLY A 147 20.91 -0.57 -20.02
C GLY A 147 21.93 0.28 -20.78
N LEU A 148 21.48 0.94 -21.84
CA LEU A 148 22.28 1.84 -22.65
C LEU A 148 22.73 3.08 -21.86
N PHE A 149 21.83 3.70 -21.10
CA PHE A 149 22.20 4.82 -20.24
C PHE A 149 23.22 4.42 -19.18
N SER A 150 23.06 3.24 -18.58
CA SER A 150 24.01 2.68 -17.63
C SER A 150 25.39 2.45 -18.26
N ALA A 151 25.42 1.89 -19.46
CA ALA A 151 26.67 1.70 -20.21
C ALA A 151 27.36 3.04 -20.47
N ARG A 152 26.64 4.06 -20.91
CA ARG A 152 27.19 5.41 -21.14
C ARG A 152 27.73 6.06 -19.87
N CYS A 153 27.06 5.85 -18.70
CA CYS A 153 27.54 6.34 -17.41
C CYS A 153 28.83 5.65 -16.91
N MET A 154 29.09 4.44 -17.40
CA MET A 154 30.30 3.67 -17.07
C MET A 154 31.41 3.87 -18.10
N ASP A 155 31.10 4.47 -19.23
CA ASP A 155 32.06 4.80 -20.28
C ASP A 155 32.98 5.94 -19.84
N ASN A 156 34.28 5.71 -19.95
CA ASN A 156 35.32 6.70 -19.63
C ASN A 156 35.84 7.42 -20.89
N THR A 157 35.34 7.03 -22.08
CA THR A 157 35.69 7.68 -23.36
C THR A 157 34.71 8.80 -23.66
N GLN A 158 35.21 9.98 -24.05
CA GLN A 158 34.33 11.13 -24.16
C GLN A 158 33.62 11.30 -25.53
N ASN A 159 34.01 10.58 -26.59
CA ASN A 159 33.60 10.95 -27.92
C ASN A 159 33.11 9.85 -28.88
N ASP A 160 33.14 8.58 -28.54
CA ASP A 160 32.81 7.49 -29.50
C ASP A 160 31.88 6.41 -28.88
N PHE A 161 30.79 6.79 -28.25
CA PHE A 161 29.84 5.81 -27.71
C PHE A 161 29.10 5.10 -28.84
N SER A 162 29.42 3.84 -29.06
CA SER A 162 28.82 2.96 -30.07
C SER A 162 28.01 1.82 -29.40
N ALA A 163 27.29 1.07 -30.22
CA ALA A 163 26.57 -0.11 -29.78
C ALA A 163 27.50 -1.19 -29.21
N GLU A 164 28.65 -1.40 -29.85
CA GLU A 164 29.68 -2.34 -29.41
C GLU A 164 30.30 -1.92 -28.08
N GLU A 165 30.62 -0.63 -27.93
CA GLU A 165 31.14 -0.06 -26.69
C GLU A 165 30.12 -0.15 -25.55
N ALA A 166 28.85 0.04 -25.86
CA ALA A 166 27.79 -0.10 -24.86
C ALA A 166 27.80 -1.49 -24.20
N ILE A 167 28.04 -2.56 -24.97
CA ILE A 167 28.13 -3.93 -24.42
C ILE A 167 29.38 -4.07 -23.55
N GLU A 168 30.50 -3.49 -23.98
CA GLU A 168 31.75 -3.61 -23.23
C GLU A 168 31.78 -2.79 -21.95
N CYS A 169 31.12 -1.63 -21.95
CA CYS A 169 31.00 -0.75 -20.79
C CYS A 169 30.10 -1.35 -19.68
N ILE A 170 29.24 -2.33 -19.97
CA ILE A 170 28.49 -3.02 -18.91
C ILE A 170 29.43 -3.92 -18.11
N PRO A 171 29.56 -3.69 -16.79
CA PRO A 171 30.44 -4.50 -15.95
C PRO A 171 30.09 -5.98 -16.00
N ASN A 172 31.10 -6.85 -15.89
CA ASN A 172 30.88 -8.30 -15.79
C ASN A 172 30.12 -8.71 -14.52
N THR A 173 29.93 -7.78 -13.58
CA THR A 173 29.09 -7.95 -12.40
C THR A 173 27.58 -7.99 -12.73
N ASN A 174 27.18 -7.58 -13.95
CA ASN A 174 25.81 -7.72 -14.45
C ASN A 174 25.77 -8.55 -15.75
N PRO A 175 25.90 -9.86 -15.67
CA PRO A 175 25.95 -10.73 -16.84
C PRO A 175 24.63 -10.76 -17.63
N PHE A 176 23.49 -10.66 -16.94
CA PHE A 176 22.18 -10.68 -17.58
C PHE A 176 21.97 -9.49 -18.54
N LEU A 177 22.18 -8.26 -18.06
CA LEU A 177 22.00 -7.06 -18.89
C LEU A 177 23.00 -7.05 -20.06
N LYS A 178 24.25 -7.47 -19.80
CA LYS A 178 25.27 -7.61 -20.85
C LYS A 178 24.85 -8.57 -21.95
N SER A 179 24.28 -9.71 -21.56
CA SER A 179 23.77 -10.70 -22.51
C SER A 179 22.53 -10.22 -23.26
N LEU A 180 21.58 -9.56 -22.54
CA LEU A 180 20.37 -9.01 -23.17
C LEU A 180 20.70 -8.01 -24.27
N LEU A 181 21.62 -7.06 -24.00
CA LEU A 181 22.05 -6.08 -25.00
C LEU A 181 22.83 -6.76 -26.12
N ARG A 182 23.69 -7.74 -25.82
CA ARG A 182 24.40 -8.50 -26.86
C ARG A 182 23.43 -9.21 -27.79
N GLU A 183 22.37 -9.83 -27.28
CA GLU A 183 21.33 -10.45 -28.12
C GLU A 183 20.63 -9.44 -29.01
N CYS A 184 20.36 -8.21 -28.50
CA CYS A 184 19.79 -7.14 -29.32
C CYS A 184 20.72 -6.69 -30.47
N PHE A 185 22.04 -6.65 -30.25
CA PHE A 185 23.01 -6.14 -31.19
C PHE A 185 23.53 -7.19 -32.18
N GLU A 186 23.79 -8.41 -31.73
CA GLU A 186 24.48 -9.45 -32.49
C GLU A 186 23.54 -10.45 -33.19
N ASN A 187 22.25 -10.32 -33.12
CA ASN A 187 21.17 -11.19 -33.66
C ASN A 187 21.60 -12.26 -34.70
N HIS A 188 22.54 -13.14 -34.32
CA HIS A 188 23.17 -14.11 -35.22
C HIS A 188 22.24 -15.22 -35.67
N ASN A 189 21.13 -15.47 -34.96
CA ASN A 189 20.21 -16.56 -35.22
C ASN A 189 18.80 -16.13 -35.64
N GLY A 190 18.51 -14.82 -35.71
CA GLY A 190 17.16 -14.32 -36.03
C GLY A 190 16.11 -14.64 -34.94
N GLU A 191 16.55 -14.97 -33.70
CA GLU A 191 15.67 -15.35 -32.59
C GLU A 191 15.36 -14.21 -31.60
N ALA A 192 16.03 -13.07 -31.74
CA ALA A 192 15.84 -11.90 -30.89
C ALA A 192 15.30 -10.68 -31.69
N LEU A 193 14.74 -9.70 -30.97
CA LEU A 193 14.39 -8.41 -31.54
C LEU A 193 15.68 -7.68 -31.97
N SER A 194 15.78 -7.35 -33.24
CA SER A 194 16.98 -6.72 -33.74
C SER A 194 17.09 -5.25 -33.33
N PHE A 195 18.32 -4.77 -33.20
CA PHE A 195 18.65 -3.38 -32.96
C PHE A 195 17.96 -2.41 -33.94
N ASP A 196 17.95 -2.78 -35.21
CA ASP A 196 17.35 -1.97 -36.25
C ASP A 196 15.81 -1.95 -36.19
N GLU A 197 15.18 -3.08 -35.87
CA GLU A 197 13.71 -3.18 -35.75
C GLU A 197 13.16 -2.35 -34.56
N LEU A 198 13.92 -2.22 -33.51
CA LEU A 198 13.56 -1.42 -32.34
C LEU A 198 14.01 0.04 -32.44
N GLU A 199 14.77 0.41 -33.50
CA GLU A 199 15.42 1.73 -33.65
C GLU A 199 16.27 2.15 -32.45
N ILE A 200 16.95 1.21 -31.82
CA ILE A 200 17.82 1.46 -30.64
C ILE A 200 18.99 2.40 -31.02
N GLY A 201 19.34 2.49 -32.29
CA GLY A 201 20.32 3.44 -32.81
C GLY A 201 20.07 4.89 -32.41
N ASN A 202 18.83 5.32 -32.33
CA ASN A 202 18.46 6.66 -31.88
C ASN A 202 18.92 6.94 -30.44
N ILE A 203 18.81 5.95 -29.57
CA ILE A 203 19.22 6.06 -28.18
C ILE A 203 20.75 6.11 -28.07
N VAL A 204 21.45 5.29 -28.85
CA VAL A 204 22.90 5.29 -28.87
C VAL A 204 23.42 6.64 -29.37
N GLU A 205 22.82 7.21 -30.42
CA GLU A 205 23.18 8.53 -30.94
C GLU A 205 22.89 9.65 -29.93
N LEU A 206 21.72 9.61 -29.29
CA LEU A 206 21.37 10.52 -28.19
C LEU A 206 22.40 10.49 -27.06
N LEU A 207 22.75 9.30 -26.60
CA LEU A 207 23.71 9.10 -25.51
C LEU A 207 25.14 9.44 -25.90
N SER A 208 25.54 9.20 -27.16
CA SER A 208 26.84 9.62 -27.71
C SER A 208 27.03 11.14 -27.64
N ASN A 209 25.98 11.89 -27.94
CA ASN A 209 25.97 13.35 -27.87
C ASN A 209 25.72 13.94 -26.48
N THR A 210 25.52 13.10 -25.45
CA THR A 210 25.24 13.53 -24.07
C THR A 210 26.51 13.59 -23.24
N ASN A 211 26.73 14.73 -22.56
CA ASN A 211 27.78 14.85 -21.56
C ASN A 211 27.30 14.34 -20.21
N THR A 212 27.64 13.07 -19.89
CA THR A 212 27.19 12.38 -18.67
C THR A 212 27.71 13.02 -17.39
N GLU A 213 28.91 13.64 -17.39
CA GLU A 213 29.43 14.33 -16.21
C GLU A 213 28.59 15.56 -15.84
N LEU A 214 28.18 16.36 -16.84
CA LEU A 214 27.32 17.52 -16.62
C LEU A 214 25.92 17.08 -16.14
N ILE A 215 25.37 16.04 -16.73
CA ILE A 215 24.07 15.47 -16.33
C ILE A 215 24.11 14.98 -14.86
N ILE A 216 25.17 14.24 -14.48
CA ILE A 216 25.34 13.79 -13.09
C ILE A 216 25.54 14.96 -12.12
N GLN A 217 26.23 16.04 -12.57
CA GLN A 217 26.37 17.25 -11.76
C GLN A 217 25.06 18.00 -11.59
N ASP A 218 24.22 18.06 -12.63
CA ASP A 218 22.91 18.68 -12.60
C ASP A 218 21.97 17.94 -11.62
N PHE A 219 21.95 16.62 -11.66
CA PHE A 219 21.26 15.81 -10.65
C PHE A 219 21.71 16.12 -9.22
N ASN A 220 22.99 16.26 -9.00
CA ASN A 220 23.53 16.60 -7.68
C ASN A 220 23.12 18.00 -7.21
N ARG A 221 22.92 18.96 -8.14
CA ARG A 221 22.43 20.31 -7.81
C ARG A 221 20.96 20.33 -7.46
N GLN A 222 20.13 19.63 -8.22
CA GLN A 222 18.68 19.56 -7.99
C GLN A 222 18.34 18.85 -6.69
N THR A 223 19.15 17.88 -6.25
CA THR A 223 18.96 17.16 -4.98
C THR A 223 19.48 17.90 -3.74
N GLY A 224 19.79 19.20 -3.84
CA GLY A 224 20.16 20.04 -2.69
C GLY A 224 21.52 19.70 -2.04
N GLY A 225 22.46 19.22 -2.82
CA GLY A 225 23.87 19.07 -2.40
C GLY A 225 24.15 17.83 -1.54
N GLY A 226 23.71 16.65 -1.96
CA GLY A 226 24.20 15.37 -1.41
C GLY A 226 23.30 14.65 -0.42
N LYS A 227 22.06 15.06 -0.28
CA LYS A 227 21.07 14.35 0.56
C LYS A 227 20.37 13.20 -0.14
N GLU A 228 20.31 13.20 -1.47
CA GLU A 228 19.63 12.17 -2.27
C GLU A 228 20.57 11.62 -3.35
N ASP A 229 20.23 10.45 -3.88
CA ASP A 229 21.02 9.73 -4.87
C ASP A 229 20.68 10.23 -6.29
N PRO A 230 21.66 10.76 -7.07
CA PRO A 230 21.42 11.30 -8.41
C PRO A 230 20.73 10.31 -9.36
N VAL A 231 21.10 9.04 -9.28
CA VAL A 231 20.54 7.99 -10.16
C VAL A 231 19.06 7.74 -9.90
N ILE A 232 18.64 7.89 -8.65
CA ILE A 232 17.23 7.76 -8.28
C ILE A 232 16.43 8.92 -8.85
N TYR A 233 16.96 10.13 -8.74
CA TYR A 233 16.29 11.30 -9.26
C TYR A 233 16.06 11.18 -10.77
N PHE A 234 17.06 10.68 -11.51
CA PHE A 234 16.90 10.34 -12.91
C PHE A 234 15.78 9.32 -13.14
N TYR A 235 15.79 8.23 -12.38
CA TYR A 235 14.77 7.18 -12.48
C TYR A 235 13.35 7.70 -12.20
N GLU A 236 13.19 8.51 -11.16
CA GLU A 236 11.90 9.12 -10.83
C GLU A 236 11.44 10.11 -11.90
N GLY A 237 12.34 10.97 -12.38
CA GLY A 237 12.04 11.89 -13.47
C GLY A 237 11.63 11.16 -14.75
N PHE A 238 12.33 10.08 -15.08
CA PHE A 238 11.98 9.24 -16.22
C PHE A 238 10.60 8.59 -16.04
N LEU A 239 10.30 8.00 -14.88
CA LEU A 239 8.97 7.42 -14.65
C LEU A 239 7.86 8.46 -14.68
N ASP A 240 8.10 9.66 -14.14
CA ASP A 240 7.14 10.76 -14.21
C ASP A 240 6.92 11.27 -15.65
N ALA A 241 7.96 11.25 -16.48
CA ALA A 241 7.89 11.57 -17.89
C ALA A 241 7.28 10.44 -18.74
N TYR A 242 7.50 9.18 -18.34
CA TYR A 242 7.08 7.99 -19.08
C TYR A 242 5.61 7.63 -18.83
N GLU A 243 5.20 7.45 -17.54
CA GLU A 243 3.81 7.13 -17.16
C GLU A 243 3.46 7.55 -15.72
N LYS A 244 2.76 8.66 -15.57
CA LYS A 244 2.30 9.17 -14.26
C LYS A 244 1.35 8.23 -13.48
N GLU A 245 0.63 7.33 -14.15
CA GLU A 245 -0.39 6.49 -13.54
C GLU A 245 0.14 5.15 -12.97
N GLN A 246 1.21 4.60 -13.49
CA GLN A 246 1.77 3.31 -13.03
C GLN A 246 2.41 3.42 -11.63
N LYS A 247 3.00 4.55 -11.30
CA LYS A 247 3.58 4.83 -9.97
C LYS A 247 2.57 4.58 -8.83
N LYS A 248 1.27 4.84 -9.09
CA LYS A 248 0.20 4.64 -8.09
C LYS A 248 -0.32 3.21 -8.00
N ARG A 249 -0.20 2.42 -9.06
CA ARG A 249 -0.76 1.05 -9.11
C ARG A 249 0.14 -0.02 -8.51
N GLY A 250 1.46 0.18 -8.58
CA GLY A 250 2.44 -0.83 -8.14
C GLY A 250 2.69 -0.89 -6.62
N GLY A 251 2.21 0.08 -5.83
CA GLY A 251 2.51 0.15 -4.38
C GLY A 251 4.01 0.32 -4.08
N VAL A 252 4.79 0.71 -5.08
CA VAL A 252 6.24 0.92 -4.97
C VAL A 252 6.49 2.35 -4.54
N TYR A 253 6.95 2.51 -3.31
CA TYR A 253 7.30 3.82 -2.73
C TYR A 253 8.80 3.87 -2.51
N TYR A 254 9.40 4.96 -2.99
CA TYR A 254 10.80 5.21 -2.75
C TYR A 254 11.09 5.41 -1.25
N THR A 255 12.10 4.71 -0.73
CA THR A 255 12.44 4.80 0.70
C THR A 255 13.37 5.97 0.96
N PRO A 256 12.99 6.94 1.80
CA PRO A 256 13.84 8.08 2.13
C PRO A 256 15.20 7.67 2.68
N ALA A 257 16.24 8.39 2.30
CA ALA A 257 17.61 8.07 2.70
C ALA A 257 17.80 8.04 4.23
N SER A 258 17.08 8.88 4.98
CA SER A 258 17.09 8.90 6.44
C SER A 258 16.61 7.60 7.06
N VAL A 259 15.53 7.02 6.52
CA VAL A 259 14.99 5.71 6.94
C VAL A 259 16.01 4.60 6.66
N VAL A 260 16.56 4.57 5.44
CA VAL A 260 17.54 3.56 5.03
C VAL A 260 18.79 3.63 5.89
N ASN A 261 19.31 4.84 6.13
CA ASN A 261 20.48 5.08 7.00
C ASN A 261 20.23 4.59 8.43
N PHE A 262 19.08 4.93 8.99
CA PHE A 262 18.69 4.47 10.32
C PHE A 262 18.68 2.94 10.41
N MET A 263 18.00 2.28 9.47
CA MET A 263 17.86 0.82 9.48
C MET A 263 19.19 0.11 9.31
N VAL A 264 20.04 0.56 8.38
CA VAL A 264 21.35 -0.06 8.15
C VAL A 264 22.27 0.11 9.34
N ARG A 265 22.34 1.30 9.95
CA ARG A 265 23.13 1.52 11.17
C ARG A 265 22.62 0.69 12.34
N SER A 266 21.32 0.59 12.49
CA SER A 266 20.69 -0.21 13.55
C SER A 266 21.00 -1.70 13.38
N VAL A 267 20.91 -2.26 12.17
CA VAL A 267 21.31 -3.66 11.92
C VAL A 267 22.80 -3.85 12.14
N HIS A 268 23.64 -2.90 11.72
CA HIS A 268 25.07 -2.96 11.99
C HIS A 268 25.37 -3.01 13.48
N SER A 269 24.70 -2.20 14.29
CA SER A 269 24.82 -2.20 15.74
C SER A 269 24.30 -3.49 16.38
N LEU A 270 23.11 -3.96 15.97
CA LEU A 270 22.55 -5.22 16.46
C LEU A 270 23.46 -6.42 16.20
N LEU A 271 24.16 -6.48 15.04
CA LEU A 271 25.13 -7.52 14.78
C LEU A 271 26.31 -7.49 15.76
N ARG A 272 26.69 -6.31 16.26
CA ARG A 272 27.74 -6.13 17.25
C ARG A 272 27.26 -6.48 18.67
N SER A 273 26.09 -6.01 19.07
CA SER A 273 25.57 -6.15 20.43
C SER A 273 24.93 -7.51 20.69
N GLU A 274 24.05 -7.97 19.79
CA GLU A 274 23.29 -9.20 19.98
C GLU A 274 24.02 -10.47 19.49
N PHE A 275 24.94 -10.34 18.52
CA PHE A 275 25.60 -11.49 17.90
C PHE A 275 27.13 -11.55 18.14
N ASP A 276 27.71 -10.59 18.89
CA ASP A 276 29.15 -10.48 19.15
C ASP A 276 30.03 -10.39 17.89
N ILE A 277 29.46 -9.88 16.79
CA ILE A 277 30.18 -9.72 15.53
C ILE A 277 30.85 -8.35 15.52
N LYS A 278 32.14 -8.32 15.97
CA LYS A 278 32.87 -7.07 16.22
C LYS A 278 32.77 -6.04 15.09
N ASN A 279 32.94 -6.46 13.83
CA ASN A 279 32.91 -5.58 12.66
C ASN A 279 31.49 -5.48 12.03
N GLY A 280 30.43 -5.98 12.72
CA GLY A 280 29.07 -5.92 12.25
C GLY A 280 28.92 -6.46 10.81
N MET A 281 28.32 -5.67 9.91
CA MET A 281 28.14 -6.03 8.50
C MET A 281 29.46 -6.26 7.74
N ALA A 282 30.56 -5.65 8.18
CA ALA A 282 31.90 -5.76 7.54
C ALA A 282 32.73 -6.97 8.00
N SER A 283 32.13 -7.83 8.83
CA SER A 283 32.84 -9.01 9.37
C SER A 283 33.41 -9.90 8.27
N THR A 284 34.62 -10.37 8.44
CA THR A 284 35.31 -11.36 7.57
C THR A 284 35.25 -12.77 8.14
N VAL A 285 34.61 -12.96 9.28
CA VAL A 285 34.46 -14.27 9.92
C VAL A 285 33.61 -15.19 9.05
N THR A 286 34.08 -16.40 8.84
CA THR A 286 33.40 -17.47 8.12
C THR A 286 32.89 -18.55 9.06
N LYS A 287 31.84 -19.26 8.66
CA LYS A 287 31.36 -20.48 9.30
C LYS A 287 31.34 -21.61 8.29
N THR A 288 31.59 -22.82 8.75
CA THR A 288 31.49 -24.01 7.92
C THR A 288 30.05 -24.52 7.95
N ILE A 289 29.41 -24.57 6.81
CA ILE A 289 28.09 -25.19 6.66
C ILE A 289 28.22 -26.49 5.85
N THR A 290 27.32 -27.45 6.14
CA THR A 290 27.23 -28.71 5.39
C THR A 290 26.03 -28.63 4.44
N VAL A 291 26.29 -28.39 3.16
CA VAL A 291 25.26 -28.36 2.13
C VAL A 291 25.03 -29.77 1.60
N LYS A 292 23.83 -30.31 1.78
CA LYS A 292 23.44 -31.62 1.26
C LYS A 292 22.89 -31.44 -0.15
N LYS A 293 23.60 -31.98 -1.17
CA LYS A 293 23.07 -31.98 -2.54
C LYS A 293 21.78 -32.81 -2.60
N MET A 294 20.76 -32.32 -3.27
CA MET A 294 19.57 -33.11 -3.60
C MET A 294 19.95 -34.16 -4.64
N LYS A 295 19.56 -35.41 -4.44
CA LYS A 295 19.66 -36.48 -5.45
C LYS A 295 18.54 -36.28 -6.48
N LYS A 296 18.75 -36.83 -7.71
CA LYS A 296 17.73 -36.80 -8.80
C LYS A 296 16.35 -37.35 -8.41
N ASN A 297 16.26 -38.09 -7.30
CA ASN A 297 15.01 -38.64 -6.77
C ASN A 297 14.37 -37.80 -5.64
N GLY A 298 14.81 -36.55 -5.45
CA GLY A 298 14.29 -35.64 -4.43
C GLY A 298 14.80 -35.91 -2.99
N GLN A 299 15.67 -36.92 -2.78
CA GLN A 299 16.23 -37.20 -1.46
C GLN A 299 17.52 -36.42 -1.23
N LYS A 300 17.71 -35.86 -0.02
CA LYS A 300 18.98 -35.23 0.38
C LYS A 300 20.12 -36.25 0.40
N SER A 301 21.26 -35.91 -0.18
CA SER A 301 22.47 -36.77 -0.14
C SER A 301 22.91 -37.01 1.30
N LEU A 302 23.32 -38.24 1.60
CA LEU A 302 23.90 -38.58 2.91
C LEU A 302 25.26 -37.87 3.18
N ASN A 303 26.01 -37.61 2.12
CA ASN A 303 27.29 -36.91 2.20
C ASN A 303 27.11 -35.46 1.79
N GLY A 304 27.09 -34.55 2.79
CA GLY A 304 27.09 -33.11 2.53
C GLY A 304 28.49 -32.58 2.21
N GLN A 305 28.59 -31.63 1.30
CA GLN A 305 29.80 -30.87 1.06
C GLN A 305 29.94 -29.78 2.14
N ARG A 306 31.13 -29.73 2.79
CA ARG A 306 31.42 -28.65 3.71
C ARG A 306 31.85 -27.42 2.89
N ILE A 307 31.20 -26.31 3.11
CA ILE A 307 31.47 -25.03 2.44
C ILE A 307 31.73 -23.98 3.54
N GLU A 308 32.78 -23.21 3.40
CA GLU A 308 32.95 -22.01 4.19
C GLU A 308 32.11 -20.88 3.63
N THR A 309 31.36 -20.24 4.48
CA THR A 309 30.49 -19.13 4.10
C THR A 309 30.60 -17.97 5.09
N PRO A 310 30.52 -16.68 4.66
CA PRO A 310 30.54 -15.57 5.58
C PRO A 310 29.46 -15.71 6.65
N ILE A 311 29.79 -15.34 7.90
CA ILE A 311 28.84 -15.41 9.02
C ILE A 311 27.68 -14.45 8.85
N VAL A 312 27.90 -13.31 8.17
CA VAL A 312 26.89 -12.31 7.85
C VAL A 312 26.55 -12.41 6.37
N GLN A 313 25.30 -12.73 6.05
CA GLN A 313 24.75 -12.75 4.69
C GLN A 313 23.47 -11.93 4.65
N ILE A 314 23.44 -10.94 3.77
CA ILE A 314 22.44 -9.87 3.75
C ILE A 314 21.59 -10.01 2.50
N LEU A 315 20.27 -10.05 2.65
CA LEU A 315 19.29 -10.08 1.59
C LEU A 315 18.37 -8.86 1.67
N ASP A 316 18.24 -8.15 0.56
CA ASP A 316 17.11 -7.28 0.29
C ASP A 316 16.11 -8.03 -0.62
N PRO A 317 14.98 -8.53 -0.09
CA PRO A 317 14.07 -9.38 -0.88
C PRO A 317 13.16 -8.59 -1.82
N ALA A 318 13.16 -7.26 -1.77
CA ALA A 318 12.41 -6.35 -2.63
C ALA A 318 13.29 -5.14 -2.96
N THR A 319 14.36 -5.43 -3.70
CA THR A 319 15.53 -4.54 -3.85
C THR A 319 15.18 -3.17 -4.46
N GLY A 320 14.17 -3.10 -5.33
CA GLY A 320 13.85 -1.89 -6.06
C GLY A 320 15.09 -1.39 -6.82
N THR A 321 15.40 -0.12 -6.68
CA THR A 321 16.60 0.50 -7.27
C THR A 321 17.88 0.31 -6.43
N GLY A 322 17.91 -0.63 -5.51
CA GLY A 322 19.12 -1.00 -4.74
C GLY A 322 19.50 -0.05 -3.60
N THR A 323 18.56 0.75 -3.08
CA THR A 323 18.87 1.79 -2.07
C THR A 323 19.40 1.22 -0.76
N PHE A 324 18.80 0.14 -0.25
CA PHE A 324 19.29 -0.53 0.95
C PHE A 324 20.66 -1.15 0.73
N LEU A 325 20.84 -1.89 -0.36
CA LEU A 325 22.13 -2.53 -0.66
C LEU A 325 23.26 -1.51 -0.85
N ARG A 326 22.94 -0.37 -1.50
CA ARG A 326 23.88 0.75 -1.61
C ARG A 326 24.34 1.24 -0.23
N GLN A 327 23.42 1.46 0.68
CA GLN A 327 23.73 1.93 2.02
C GLN A 327 24.47 0.88 2.85
N VAL A 328 24.15 -0.40 2.67
CA VAL A 328 24.88 -1.52 3.26
C VAL A 328 26.35 -1.52 2.78
N ILE A 329 26.60 -1.36 1.48
CA ILE A 329 27.97 -1.26 0.93
C ILE A 329 28.70 -0.06 1.51
N LEU A 330 28.07 1.10 1.62
CA LEU A 330 28.65 2.29 2.24
C LEU A 330 29.00 2.06 3.71
N GLN A 331 28.11 1.42 4.47
CA GLN A 331 28.39 1.08 5.88
C GLN A 331 29.58 0.13 6.00
N ILE A 332 29.64 -0.87 5.13
CA ILE A 332 30.78 -1.82 5.08
C ILE A 332 32.08 -1.09 4.70
N TYR A 333 32.04 -0.26 3.66
CA TYR A 333 33.20 0.53 3.22
C TYR A 333 33.72 1.45 4.33
N HIS A 334 32.80 2.16 5.00
CA HIS A 334 33.15 3.03 6.12
C HIS A 334 33.80 2.24 7.26
N THR A 335 33.22 1.10 7.64
CA THR A 335 33.77 0.24 8.70
C THR A 335 35.14 -0.32 8.29
N PHE A 336 35.27 -0.81 7.04
CA PHE A 336 36.54 -1.30 6.51
C PHE A 336 37.64 -0.23 6.56
N ARG A 337 37.29 1.00 6.16
CA ARG A 337 38.21 2.14 6.16
C ARG A 337 38.63 2.59 7.57
N THR A 338 37.72 2.59 8.53
CA THR A 338 37.93 3.10 9.89
C THR A 338 38.59 2.08 10.82
N GLU A 339 38.28 0.78 10.65
CA GLU A 339 38.77 -0.28 11.53
C GLU A 339 39.93 -1.06 10.90
N GLY A 340 40.20 -0.90 9.59
CA GLY A 340 41.33 -1.51 8.90
C GLY A 340 42.67 -0.82 9.20
N LYS A 341 43.76 -1.56 9.01
CA LYS A 341 45.13 -1.05 9.14
C LYS A 341 45.79 -1.05 7.77
N PHE A 342 46.04 0.12 7.24
CA PHE A 342 46.63 0.31 5.90
C PHE A 342 47.95 1.05 6.01
N VAL A 343 48.95 0.59 5.26
CA VAL A 343 50.29 1.19 5.27
C VAL A 343 50.36 2.37 4.28
N SER A 344 49.63 2.28 3.18
CA SER A 344 49.56 3.34 2.15
C SER A 344 48.19 3.37 1.51
N LYS A 345 47.98 4.37 0.64
CA LYS A 345 46.76 4.48 -0.16
C LYS A 345 46.61 3.33 -1.17
N GLU A 346 47.73 2.91 -1.75
CA GLU A 346 47.80 1.78 -2.68
C GLU A 346 47.47 0.47 -1.97
N ASP A 347 47.99 0.28 -0.75
CA ASP A 347 47.67 -0.87 0.10
C ASP A 347 46.19 -0.91 0.46
N PHE A 348 45.61 0.25 0.81
CA PHE A 348 44.15 0.35 1.04
C PHE A 348 43.33 -0.12 -0.16
N TYR A 349 43.62 0.38 -1.37
CA TYR A 349 42.87 -0.03 -2.56
C TYR A 349 43.09 -1.48 -2.94
N THR A 350 44.29 -2.01 -2.73
CA THR A 350 44.58 -3.43 -2.96
C THR A 350 43.76 -4.31 -2.03
N GLN A 351 43.78 -4.03 -0.73
CA GLN A 351 43.02 -4.77 0.26
C GLN A 351 41.51 -4.59 0.06
N TRP A 352 41.05 -3.38 -0.32
CA TRP A 352 39.65 -3.14 -0.61
C TRP A 352 39.12 -3.94 -1.81
N ASN A 353 39.89 -3.98 -2.90
CA ASN A 353 39.55 -4.78 -4.07
C ASN A 353 39.44 -6.28 -3.74
N GLU A 354 40.44 -6.79 -2.98
CA GLU A 354 40.38 -8.18 -2.50
C GLU A 354 39.19 -8.45 -1.57
N TYR A 355 38.86 -7.50 -0.69
CA TYR A 355 37.71 -7.59 0.21
C TYR A 355 36.41 -7.58 -0.58
N VAL A 356 36.27 -6.72 -1.59
CA VAL A 356 35.05 -6.68 -2.43
C VAL A 356 34.85 -8.02 -3.10
N ASP A 357 35.86 -8.56 -3.75
CA ASP A 357 35.74 -9.84 -4.46
C ASP A 357 35.48 -11.03 -3.54
N LYS A 358 36.21 -11.14 -2.45
CA LYS A 358 36.20 -12.36 -1.61
C LYS A 358 35.15 -12.31 -0.50
N GLN A 359 34.76 -11.11 -0.06
CA GLN A 359 33.94 -10.95 1.13
C GLN A 359 32.63 -10.19 0.87
N LEU A 360 32.64 -9.12 0.08
CA LEU A 360 31.46 -8.26 -0.09
C LEU A 360 30.48 -8.84 -1.11
N LEU A 361 30.91 -9.08 -2.35
CA LEU A 361 30.04 -9.60 -3.41
C LEU A 361 29.39 -10.95 -3.06
N PRO A 362 30.09 -11.91 -2.42
CA PRO A 362 29.48 -13.20 -2.07
C PRO A 362 28.44 -13.16 -0.95
N ARG A 363 28.28 -12.06 -0.21
CA ARG A 363 27.40 -11.98 0.96
C ARG A 363 26.21 -11.08 0.81
N ILE A 364 26.15 -10.26 -0.25
CA ILE A 364 25.06 -9.30 -0.49
C ILE A 364 24.17 -9.84 -1.59
N TYR A 365 22.89 -9.97 -1.28
CA TYR A 365 21.87 -10.50 -2.19
C TYR A 365 20.72 -9.53 -2.34
N GLY A 366 20.16 -9.45 -3.54
CA GLY A 366 18.97 -8.70 -3.84
C GLY A 366 18.03 -9.48 -4.75
N TYR A 367 16.71 -9.38 -4.52
CA TYR A 367 15.70 -9.91 -5.43
C TYR A 367 14.81 -8.77 -5.93
N GLU A 368 14.64 -8.70 -7.25
CA GLU A 368 13.78 -7.73 -7.90
C GLU A 368 12.96 -8.41 -8.98
N ILE A 369 11.68 -8.10 -9.05
CA ILE A 369 10.77 -8.69 -10.03
C ILE A 369 10.70 -7.88 -11.32
N MET A 370 10.97 -6.57 -11.25
CA MET A 370 10.89 -5.64 -12.37
C MET A 370 12.27 -5.40 -12.98
N MET A 371 12.37 -5.52 -14.30
CA MET A 371 13.65 -5.38 -15.00
C MET A 371 14.26 -3.97 -14.91
N ALA A 372 13.44 -2.92 -14.99
CA ALA A 372 13.95 -1.56 -14.94
C ALA A 372 14.57 -1.21 -13.58
N PRO A 373 13.91 -1.40 -12.43
CA PRO A 373 14.56 -1.25 -11.11
C PRO A 373 15.77 -2.16 -10.94
N TYR A 374 15.72 -3.40 -11.44
CA TYR A 374 16.86 -4.31 -11.43
C TYR A 374 18.08 -3.72 -12.15
N ALA A 375 17.89 -3.21 -13.40
CA ALA A 375 18.97 -2.57 -14.16
C ALA A 375 19.54 -1.34 -13.44
N VAL A 376 18.65 -0.50 -12.90
CA VAL A 376 19.04 0.68 -12.10
C VAL A 376 19.80 0.29 -10.83
N ALA A 377 19.40 -0.77 -10.15
CA ALA A 377 20.11 -1.27 -8.96
C ALA A 377 21.53 -1.68 -9.32
N HIS A 378 21.70 -2.46 -10.39
CA HIS A 378 23.03 -2.86 -10.85
C HIS A 378 23.91 -1.68 -11.23
N MET A 379 23.39 -0.71 -11.99
CA MET A 379 24.10 0.52 -12.34
C MET A 379 24.56 1.28 -11.09
N LYS A 380 23.64 1.52 -10.18
CA LYS A 380 23.88 2.27 -8.95
C LYS A 380 24.93 1.62 -8.05
N LEU A 381 24.85 0.31 -7.89
CA LEU A 381 25.82 -0.45 -7.09
C LEU A 381 27.19 -0.51 -7.77
N ALA A 382 27.24 -0.68 -9.09
CA ALA A 382 28.47 -0.63 -9.87
C ALA A 382 29.16 0.74 -9.79
N MET A 383 28.41 1.84 -9.98
CA MET A 383 28.95 3.21 -9.84
C MET A 383 29.47 3.46 -8.42
N LEU A 384 28.78 2.96 -7.39
CA LEU A 384 29.26 3.08 -6.02
C LEU A 384 30.59 2.34 -5.81
N LEU A 385 30.68 1.08 -6.27
CA LEU A 385 31.91 0.29 -6.18
C LEU A 385 33.06 0.97 -6.92
N GLN A 386 32.81 1.51 -8.11
CA GLN A 386 33.80 2.30 -8.87
C GLN A 386 34.29 3.52 -8.06
N LYS A 387 33.35 4.30 -7.49
CA LYS A 387 33.67 5.47 -6.64
C LYS A 387 34.48 5.10 -5.40
N THR A 388 34.32 3.89 -4.86
CA THR A 388 35.11 3.39 -3.73
C THR A 388 36.50 2.84 -4.15
N GLY A 389 36.79 2.79 -5.45
CA GLY A 389 38.07 2.36 -6.02
C GLY A 389 38.13 0.88 -6.37
N TYR A 390 36.98 0.21 -6.54
CA TYR A 390 36.96 -1.15 -7.07
C TYR A 390 37.15 -1.15 -8.58
N ASN A 391 38.00 -2.05 -9.08
CA ASN A 391 38.50 -2.05 -10.45
C ASN A 391 37.80 -3.07 -11.38
N PHE A 392 36.82 -3.82 -10.90
CA PHE A 392 36.05 -4.84 -11.63
C PHE A 392 36.88 -5.94 -12.34
N LYS A 393 38.12 -6.20 -11.88
CA LYS A 393 38.98 -7.28 -12.42
C LYS A 393 38.60 -8.65 -11.89
N GLY A 394 37.75 -8.74 -10.86
CA GLY A 394 37.27 -9.99 -10.30
C GLY A 394 36.25 -10.69 -11.22
N THR A 395 36.02 -11.96 -10.94
CA THR A 395 35.05 -12.80 -11.68
C THR A 395 33.68 -12.90 -11.02
N ASN A 396 33.53 -12.35 -9.81
CA ASN A 396 32.29 -12.42 -9.05
C ASN A 396 31.28 -11.38 -9.55
N ARG A 397 30.04 -11.81 -9.65
CA ARG A 397 28.90 -10.93 -10.00
C ARG A 397 28.33 -10.22 -8.78
N LEU A 398 27.60 -9.14 -8.98
CA LEU A 398 26.65 -8.62 -8.01
C LEU A 398 25.47 -9.61 -7.92
N ASN A 399 25.19 -10.12 -6.71
CA ASN A 399 24.12 -11.08 -6.49
C ASN A 399 22.76 -10.39 -6.33
N VAL A 400 22.44 -9.44 -7.20
CA VAL A 400 21.09 -8.94 -7.43
C VAL A 400 20.51 -9.74 -8.57
N PHE A 401 19.35 -10.33 -8.35
CA PHE A 401 18.70 -11.27 -9.28
C PHE A 401 17.34 -10.76 -9.72
N LEU A 402 17.06 -10.95 -11.00
CA LEU A 402 15.74 -10.73 -11.55
C LEU A 402 14.86 -11.95 -11.24
N THR A 403 14.02 -11.85 -10.22
CA THR A 403 13.23 -12.99 -9.74
C THR A 403 12.06 -12.55 -8.86
N ASN A 404 10.98 -13.32 -8.85
CA ASN A 404 9.92 -13.14 -7.87
C ASN A 404 10.32 -13.79 -6.52
N SER A 405 10.48 -12.98 -5.48
CA SER A 405 10.84 -13.45 -4.13
C SER A 405 9.80 -14.41 -3.54
N LEU A 406 8.53 -14.22 -3.88
CA LEU A 406 7.39 -14.95 -3.30
C LEU A 406 7.03 -16.22 -4.07
N GLU A 407 7.83 -16.62 -5.04
CA GLU A 407 7.70 -17.90 -5.74
C GLU A 407 8.59 -19.00 -5.12
N GLU A 408 8.07 -20.22 -5.17
CA GLU A 408 8.80 -21.39 -4.70
C GLU A 408 10.11 -21.57 -5.48
N PRO A 409 11.25 -21.81 -4.80
CA PRO A 409 12.51 -22.07 -5.49
C PRO A 409 12.38 -23.29 -6.42
N GLY A 410 12.37 -23.08 -7.73
CA GLY A 410 12.19 -24.14 -8.74
C GLY A 410 13.31 -25.18 -8.73
N ASN A 411 13.07 -26.35 -9.29
CA ASN A 411 14.10 -27.35 -9.51
C ASN A 411 14.94 -26.94 -10.72
N SER A 412 16.19 -26.54 -10.50
CA SER A 412 17.15 -26.12 -11.50
C SER A 412 17.48 -27.18 -12.58
N GLU A 413 17.15 -28.44 -12.33
CA GLU A 413 17.43 -29.55 -13.28
C GLU A 413 16.42 -29.65 -14.44
N ALA A 414 15.24 -29.04 -14.34
CA ALA A 414 14.20 -29.12 -15.38
C ALA A 414 14.33 -28.06 -16.47
N GLN A 415 15.21 -27.08 -16.33
CA GLN A 415 15.33 -25.93 -17.21
C GLN A 415 16.72 -25.73 -17.87
N MET A 416 17.60 -26.72 -17.84
CA MET A 416 18.82 -26.63 -18.65
C MET A 416 18.42 -26.67 -20.14
N SER A 417 18.22 -25.50 -20.70
CA SER A 417 18.16 -25.32 -22.16
C SER A 417 19.48 -25.79 -22.77
N LEU A 418 19.41 -26.54 -23.86
CA LEU A 418 20.57 -26.88 -24.68
C LEU A 418 21.20 -25.66 -25.39
N PHE A 419 20.54 -24.52 -25.30
CA PHE A 419 20.94 -23.24 -25.84
C PHE A 419 21.14 -22.23 -24.72
N TYR A 420 22.09 -21.32 -24.91
CA TYR A 420 22.38 -20.22 -24.01
C TYR A 420 21.13 -19.33 -23.86
N ASP A 421 20.60 -19.20 -22.65
CA ASP A 421 19.43 -18.37 -22.31
C ASP A 421 19.72 -17.55 -21.04
N PRO A 422 20.03 -16.25 -21.19
CA PRO A 422 20.41 -15.39 -20.06
C PRO A 422 19.36 -15.32 -18.94
N LEU A 423 18.08 -15.41 -19.31
CA LEU A 423 16.99 -15.36 -18.35
C LEU A 423 16.89 -16.66 -17.54
N ALA A 424 17.14 -17.80 -18.19
CA ALA A 424 17.19 -19.10 -17.52
C ALA A 424 18.41 -19.15 -16.56
N ASP A 425 19.57 -18.65 -16.97
CA ASP A 425 20.74 -18.58 -16.12
C ASP A 425 20.53 -17.69 -14.90
N GLU A 426 19.85 -16.55 -15.05
CA GLU A 426 19.47 -15.66 -13.98
C GLU A 426 18.51 -16.32 -12.99
N SER A 427 17.49 -17.02 -13.50
CA SER A 427 16.54 -17.78 -12.69
C SER A 427 17.22 -18.93 -11.92
N VAL A 428 18.14 -19.66 -12.56
CA VAL A 428 18.92 -20.72 -11.91
C VAL A 428 19.76 -20.17 -10.78
N ALA A 429 20.50 -19.09 -11.03
CA ALA A 429 21.33 -18.43 -10.03
C ALA A 429 20.52 -17.89 -8.84
N ALA A 430 19.36 -17.28 -9.11
CA ALA A 430 18.43 -16.86 -8.07
C ALA A 430 17.92 -18.03 -7.22
N ASN A 431 17.52 -19.13 -7.87
CA ASN A 431 17.03 -20.33 -7.19
C ASN A 431 18.08 -21.02 -6.33
N GLU A 432 19.36 -20.97 -6.74
CA GLU A 432 20.45 -21.45 -5.90
C GLU A 432 20.57 -20.64 -4.61
N VAL A 433 20.44 -19.31 -4.67
CA VAL A 433 20.49 -18.45 -3.49
C VAL A 433 19.25 -18.64 -2.62
N LYS A 434 18.04 -18.73 -3.21
CA LYS A 434 16.81 -19.01 -2.46
C LYS A 434 16.88 -20.32 -1.67
N LYS A 435 17.62 -21.31 -2.16
CA LYS A 435 17.85 -22.61 -1.49
C LYS A 435 18.98 -22.57 -0.46
N LYS A 436 19.82 -21.52 -0.44
CA LYS A 436 20.88 -21.38 0.54
C LYS A 436 20.30 -21.13 1.92
N GLU A 437 20.62 -22.02 2.86
CA GLU A 437 20.18 -21.96 4.27
C GLU A 437 21.03 -20.96 5.11
N CYS A 438 21.64 -19.94 4.52
CA CYS A 438 22.66 -19.12 5.20
C CYS A 438 22.33 -17.63 5.30
N ILE A 439 21.25 -17.15 4.70
CA ILE A 439 20.80 -15.75 4.84
C ILE A 439 20.35 -15.51 6.27
N ASN A 440 21.02 -14.59 6.96
CA ASN A 440 20.73 -14.27 8.36
C ASN A 440 20.46 -12.79 8.62
N VAL A 441 20.50 -11.95 7.61
CA VAL A 441 20.03 -10.56 7.66
C VAL A 441 19.13 -10.31 6.46
N CYS A 442 17.87 -10.01 6.74
CA CYS A 442 16.92 -9.51 5.74
C CYS A 442 16.65 -8.05 6.04
N ILE A 443 16.83 -7.16 5.07
CA ILE A 443 16.62 -5.72 5.23
C ILE A 443 15.96 -5.15 3.98
N GLY A 444 14.95 -4.30 4.14
CA GLY A 444 14.27 -3.70 2.99
C GLY A 444 12.98 -2.97 3.31
N ASN A 445 12.33 -2.52 2.24
CA ASN A 445 10.97 -1.96 2.24
C ASN A 445 10.10 -2.78 1.27
N PRO A 446 9.46 -3.87 1.75
CA PRO A 446 8.61 -4.68 0.89
C PRO A 446 7.40 -3.90 0.38
N PRO A 447 6.82 -4.25 -0.78
CA PRO A 447 5.65 -3.55 -1.33
C PRO A 447 4.41 -3.69 -0.44
N TYR A 448 3.56 -2.63 -0.40
CA TYR A 448 2.30 -2.57 0.35
C TYR A 448 1.14 -2.73 -0.63
N ASN A 449 0.65 -3.95 -0.80
CA ASN A 449 -0.42 -4.24 -1.74
C ASN A 449 -1.40 -5.27 -1.19
N ALA A 450 -2.50 -4.79 -0.62
CA ALA A 450 -3.57 -5.65 -0.10
C ALA A 450 -4.35 -6.40 -1.20
N ALA A 451 -4.28 -5.93 -2.45
CA ALA A 451 -4.83 -6.58 -3.64
C ALA A 451 -3.76 -7.37 -4.41
N SER A 452 -2.85 -8.00 -3.67
CA SER A 452 -1.69 -8.71 -4.18
C SER A 452 -1.99 -9.66 -5.33
N ILE A 453 -1.18 -9.59 -6.36
CA ILE A 453 -1.13 -10.55 -7.47
C ILE A 453 -0.34 -11.81 -7.09
N ASN A 454 0.48 -11.78 -6.03
CA ASN A 454 1.26 -12.91 -5.53
C ASN A 454 0.37 -13.92 -4.81
N SER A 455 -0.41 -14.69 -5.57
CA SER A 455 -1.37 -15.68 -5.08
C SER A 455 -0.90 -17.13 -5.28
N GLY A 456 0.36 -17.34 -5.61
CA GLY A 456 0.97 -18.67 -5.80
C GLY A 456 0.77 -19.57 -4.57
N LYS A 457 0.48 -20.85 -4.83
CA LYS A 457 0.13 -21.83 -3.78
C LYS A 457 1.15 -21.85 -2.64
N TRP A 458 2.45 -21.87 -2.98
CA TRP A 458 3.52 -21.98 -2.00
C TRP A 458 3.49 -20.87 -0.94
N ILE A 459 3.47 -19.60 -1.36
CA ILE A 459 3.43 -18.48 -0.41
C ILE A 459 2.10 -18.39 0.34
N MET A 460 1.00 -18.75 -0.35
CA MET A 460 -0.32 -18.79 0.29
C MET A 460 -0.41 -19.89 1.35
N ASP A 461 0.25 -21.03 1.15
CA ASP A 461 0.36 -22.09 2.17
C ASP A 461 1.23 -21.64 3.36
N LEU A 462 2.34 -20.92 3.11
CA LEU A 462 3.19 -20.39 4.17
C LEU A 462 2.47 -19.40 5.09
N ILE A 463 1.64 -18.52 4.55
CA ILE A 463 0.90 -17.54 5.36
C ILE A 463 -0.32 -18.13 6.09
N GLN A 464 -0.68 -19.40 5.87
CA GLN A 464 -1.78 -20.02 6.62
C GLN A 464 -1.52 -20.03 8.13
N GLU A 465 -0.26 -20.15 8.56
CA GLU A 465 0.09 -20.06 9.99
C GLU A 465 -0.36 -18.74 10.62
N TYR A 466 -0.30 -17.63 9.86
CA TYR A 466 -0.74 -16.31 10.32
C TYR A 466 -2.26 -16.14 10.36
N LYS A 467 -3.00 -17.03 9.68
CA LYS A 467 -4.48 -17.05 9.64
C LYS A 467 -5.10 -17.97 10.70
N MET A 468 -4.28 -18.46 11.61
CA MET A 468 -4.74 -19.26 12.74
C MET A 468 -4.88 -18.40 13.99
N GLU A 469 -5.83 -18.75 14.87
CA GLU A 469 -5.91 -18.17 16.21
C GLU A 469 -4.60 -18.44 17.00
N PRO A 470 -4.24 -17.57 17.95
CA PRO A 470 -3.19 -17.89 18.89
C PRO A 470 -3.36 -19.28 19.50
N GLY A 471 -2.28 -20.09 19.46
CA GLY A 471 -2.34 -21.52 19.76
C GLY A 471 -2.23 -22.40 18.51
N GLY A 472 -2.56 -21.88 17.32
CA GLY A 472 -2.35 -22.56 16.03
C GLY A 472 -3.31 -23.71 15.72
N ILE A 473 -4.44 -23.83 16.45
CA ILE A 473 -5.39 -24.94 16.30
C ILE A 473 -6.61 -24.53 15.48
N GLN A 474 -7.15 -23.35 15.73
CA GLN A 474 -8.36 -22.85 15.06
C GLN A 474 -8.02 -21.76 14.04
N LYS A 475 -8.83 -21.64 13.01
CA LYS A 475 -8.72 -20.52 12.06
C LYS A 475 -9.26 -19.26 12.71
N LEU A 476 -8.74 -18.10 12.29
CA LEU A 476 -9.27 -16.81 12.71
C LEU A 476 -10.78 -16.71 12.44
N ASP A 477 -11.50 -16.09 13.36
CA ASP A 477 -12.95 -15.87 13.26
C ASP A 477 -13.34 -14.95 12.10
N GLU A 478 -12.41 -14.13 11.62
CA GLU A 478 -12.63 -13.24 10.47
C GLU A 478 -12.86 -14.06 9.20
N LYS A 479 -14.07 -13.97 8.62
CA LYS A 479 -14.48 -14.70 7.41
C LYS A 479 -13.59 -14.38 6.20
N ASN A 480 -12.99 -13.20 6.14
CA ASN A 480 -12.10 -12.77 5.07
C ASN A 480 -10.92 -11.95 5.61
N PRO A 481 -9.87 -12.59 6.13
CA PRO A 481 -8.69 -11.91 6.65
C PRO A 481 -7.79 -11.39 5.50
N LYS A 482 -8.36 -10.59 4.57
CA LYS A 482 -7.66 -10.13 3.36
C LYS A 482 -6.40 -9.29 3.65
N TRP A 483 -6.33 -8.63 4.80
CA TRP A 483 -5.17 -7.85 5.21
C TRP A 483 -3.92 -8.71 5.46
N ILE A 484 -4.10 -9.99 5.85
CA ILE A 484 -2.98 -10.95 5.99
C ILE A 484 -2.42 -11.35 4.62
N ASN A 485 -3.18 -11.15 3.54
CA ASN A 485 -2.71 -11.42 2.17
C ASN A 485 -1.91 -10.26 1.57
N ASP A 486 -1.71 -9.16 2.28
CA ASP A 486 -0.87 -8.05 1.84
C ASP A 486 0.56 -8.53 1.59
N ASP A 487 1.20 -7.99 0.57
CA ASP A 487 2.53 -8.45 0.17
C ASP A 487 3.56 -8.29 1.28
N TYR A 488 3.57 -7.18 2.04
CA TYR A 488 4.52 -7.02 3.14
C TYR A 488 4.44 -8.15 4.18
N VAL A 489 3.24 -8.70 4.42
CA VAL A 489 3.04 -9.84 5.34
C VAL A 489 3.69 -11.10 4.79
N LYS A 490 3.56 -11.34 3.48
CA LYS A 490 4.21 -12.46 2.80
C LYS A 490 5.73 -12.34 2.84
N PHE A 491 6.27 -11.13 2.65
CA PHE A 491 7.70 -10.87 2.77
C PHE A 491 8.23 -11.09 4.19
N ILE A 492 7.49 -10.66 5.23
CA ILE A 492 7.83 -10.97 6.63
C ILE A 492 7.87 -12.49 6.82
N ARG A 493 6.85 -13.21 6.33
CA ARG A 493 6.79 -14.68 6.48
C ARG A 493 7.92 -15.39 5.73
N LEU A 494 8.28 -14.90 4.54
CA LEU A 494 9.42 -15.42 3.78
C LEU A 494 10.72 -15.27 4.59
N CYS A 495 11.00 -14.06 5.07
CA CYS A 495 12.23 -13.76 5.80
C CYS A 495 12.27 -14.43 7.18
N GLU A 496 11.14 -14.55 7.87
CA GLU A 496 10.99 -15.40 9.06
C GLU A 496 11.47 -16.83 8.76
N GLY A 497 11.11 -17.36 7.59
CA GLY A 497 11.55 -18.68 7.13
C GLY A 497 13.07 -18.80 7.06
N TYR A 498 13.74 -17.84 6.40
CA TYR A 498 15.21 -17.83 6.32
C TYR A 498 15.88 -17.77 7.69
N ILE A 499 15.41 -16.86 8.55
CA ILE A 499 16.00 -16.67 9.89
C ILE A 499 15.76 -17.89 10.78
N THR A 500 14.55 -18.45 10.74
CA THR A 500 14.20 -19.65 11.53
C THR A 500 15.01 -20.86 11.09
N GLN A 501 15.19 -21.06 9.79
CA GLN A 501 15.96 -22.16 9.22
C GLN A 501 17.46 -22.02 9.54
N ASN A 502 18.00 -20.81 9.53
CA ASN A 502 19.38 -20.53 9.90
C ASN A 502 19.61 -20.60 11.43
N GLY A 503 18.57 -20.50 12.23
CA GLY A 503 18.59 -20.57 13.70
C GLY A 503 18.98 -19.27 14.41
N GLU A 504 19.48 -18.28 13.70
CA GLU A 504 19.84 -16.94 14.20
C GLU A 504 19.83 -15.91 13.08
N GLY A 505 19.49 -14.65 13.39
CA GLY A 505 19.54 -13.54 12.45
C GLY A 505 18.55 -12.41 12.74
N ILE A 506 18.41 -11.51 11.77
CA ILE A 506 17.64 -10.26 11.87
C ILE A 506 16.77 -10.11 10.64
N VAL A 507 15.48 -9.75 10.84
CA VAL A 507 14.63 -9.16 9.80
C VAL A 507 14.39 -7.70 10.17
N ALA A 508 14.80 -6.79 9.30
CA ALA A 508 14.67 -5.34 9.48
C ALA A 508 13.84 -4.75 8.33
N PHE A 509 12.56 -4.47 8.58
CA PHE A 509 11.65 -3.94 7.56
C PHE A 509 10.97 -2.66 8.01
N ILE A 510 10.75 -1.75 7.05
CA ILE A 510 9.74 -0.71 7.18
C ILE A 510 8.49 -1.20 6.45
N ASN A 511 7.35 -1.15 7.11
CA ASN A 511 6.08 -1.61 6.57
C ASN A 511 4.88 -0.94 7.28
N PRO A 512 3.65 -1.11 6.76
CA PRO A 512 2.45 -0.61 7.42
C PRO A 512 2.36 -1.06 8.89
N HIS A 513 2.04 -0.11 9.77
CA HIS A 513 1.99 -0.37 11.21
C HIS A 513 0.72 -1.13 11.66
N GLY A 514 -0.22 -1.41 10.74
CA GLY A 514 -1.49 -2.07 11.09
C GLY A 514 -1.35 -3.44 11.76
N PHE A 515 -0.24 -4.15 11.59
CA PHE A 515 -0.02 -5.45 12.22
C PHE A 515 0.26 -5.35 13.74
N ILE A 516 0.62 -4.16 14.25
CA ILE A 516 1.02 -3.92 15.63
C ILE A 516 -0.15 -4.17 16.59
N ASP A 517 -1.34 -3.67 16.26
CA ASP A 517 -2.51 -3.66 17.14
C ASP A 517 -3.82 -4.18 16.54
N ASN A 518 -3.94 -4.28 15.21
CA ASN A 518 -5.18 -4.70 14.59
C ASN A 518 -5.50 -6.17 14.94
N PRO A 519 -6.71 -6.47 15.42
CA PRO A 519 -7.12 -7.82 15.85
C PRO A 519 -6.93 -8.92 14.79
N THR A 520 -7.10 -8.60 13.51
CA THR A 520 -6.91 -9.56 12.41
C THR A 520 -5.51 -10.17 12.39
N PHE A 521 -4.50 -9.47 12.90
CA PHE A 521 -3.12 -9.93 12.93
C PHE A 521 -2.70 -10.65 14.20
N ARG A 522 -3.61 -10.97 15.14
CA ARG A 522 -3.27 -11.66 16.40
C ARG A 522 -2.55 -13.00 16.17
N GLY A 523 -2.95 -13.75 15.16
CA GLY A 523 -2.28 -15.00 14.77
C GLY A 523 -0.87 -14.77 14.24
N MET A 524 -0.67 -13.74 13.42
CA MET A 524 0.66 -13.34 12.94
C MET A 524 1.54 -12.91 14.13
N ARG A 525 1.07 -12.02 15.00
CA ARG A 525 1.83 -11.57 16.20
C ARG A 525 2.23 -12.73 17.08
N TRP A 526 1.31 -13.66 17.35
CA TRP A 526 1.61 -14.85 18.13
C TRP A 526 2.69 -15.73 17.49
N ASN A 527 2.67 -15.89 16.15
CA ASN A 527 3.71 -16.62 15.44
C ASN A 527 5.06 -15.91 15.53
N LEU A 528 5.11 -14.60 15.32
CA LEU A 528 6.34 -13.80 15.44
C LEU A 528 6.94 -13.91 16.85
N LEU A 529 6.11 -13.85 17.90
CA LEU A 529 6.55 -14.03 19.29
C LEU A 529 7.20 -15.40 19.54
N ARG A 530 6.75 -16.43 18.87
CA ARG A 530 7.31 -17.80 19.03
C ARG A 530 8.57 -18.05 18.18
N LYS A 531 8.73 -17.32 17.10
CA LYS A 531 9.82 -17.56 16.14
C LYS A 531 11.04 -16.71 16.42
N PHE A 532 10.85 -15.52 16.98
CA PHE A 532 11.91 -14.60 17.34
C PHE A 532 12.12 -14.55 18.86
N ASP A 533 13.19 -13.91 19.31
CA ASP A 533 13.56 -13.76 20.71
C ASP A 533 13.41 -12.31 21.20
N ALA A 534 13.55 -11.34 20.31
CA ALA A 534 13.26 -9.93 20.56
C ALA A 534 12.64 -9.25 19.33
N ILE A 535 11.74 -8.32 19.56
CA ILE A 535 11.07 -7.53 18.53
C ILE A 535 11.14 -6.06 18.94
N TYR A 536 11.78 -5.22 18.13
CA TYR A 536 11.81 -3.77 18.32
C TYR A 536 10.96 -3.10 17.26
N ILE A 537 10.09 -2.19 17.67
CA ILE A 537 9.16 -1.46 16.81
C ILE A 537 9.33 0.02 17.07
N LEU A 538 9.74 0.76 16.04
CA LEU A 538 9.67 2.21 16.02
C LEU A 538 8.48 2.61 15.16
N ASP A 539 7.37 3.00 15.80
CA ASP A 539 6.16 3.46 15.09
C ASP A 539 6.36 4.90 14.61
N LEU A 540 6.38 5.08 13.30
CA LEU A 540 6.54 6.37 12.65
C LEU A 540 5.20 7.06 12.39
N HIS A 541 4.08 6.43 12.71
CA HIS A 541 2.73 7.00 12.56
C HIS A 541 2.41 7.54 11.15
N GLY A 542 1.76 8.69 11.05
CA GLY A 542 1.43 9.33 9.77
C GLY A 542 0.17 8.79 9.11
N ASN A 543 -0.75 8.17 9.86
CA ASN A 543 -1.97 7.58 9.34
C ASN A 543 -3.05 8.64 9.08
N SER A 544 -3.07 9.20 7.86
CA SER A 544 -4.06 10.21 7.47
C SER A 544 -5.49 9.65 7.30
N ASN A 545 -5.65 8.33 7.09
CA ASN A 545 -6.96 7.68 7.07
C ASN A 545 -7.61 7.72 8.45
N ARG A 546 -6.83 7.63 9.52
CA ARG A 546 -7.27 7.77 10.92
C ARG A 546 -7.27 9.22 11.40
N LYS A 547 -6.78 10.19 10.58
CA LYS A 547 -6.55 11.58 10.98
C LYS A 547 -5.66 11.69 12.22
N GLU A 548 -4.65 10.86 12.27
CA GLU A 548 -3.71 10.75 13.39
C GLU A 548 -3.04 12.10 13.68
N LYS A 549 -2.82 12.38 14.94
CA LYS A 549 -2.18 13.59 15.44
C LYS A 549 -1.18 13.24 16.52
N CYS A 550 -0.20 14.10 16.71
CA CYS A 550 0.70 14.00 17.85
C CYS A 550 -0.07 14.02 19.18
N PRO A 551 0.49 13.47 20.28
CA PRO A 551 -0.15 13.47 21.59
C PRO A 551 -0.54 14.87 22.11
N ASP A 552 0.17 15.93 21.71
CA ASP A 552 -0.13 17.32 22.02
C ASP A 552 -1.20 17.95 21.11
N GLY A 553 -1.78 17.17 20.18
CA GLY A 553 -2.79 17.62 19.21
C GLY A 553 -2.23 18.28 17.96
N SER A 554 -0.92 18.46 17.84
CA SER A 554 -0.26 19.01 16.65
C SER A 554 -0.35 18.02 15.46
N LYS A 555 0.02 18.52 14.27
CA LYS A 555 -0.04 17.72 13.04
C LYS A 555 1.06 16.67 13.04
N ASP A 556 0.68 15.43 12.70
CA ASP A 556 1.60 14.36 12.38
C ASP A 556 1.64 14.12 10.87
N GLU A 557 2.81 13.79 10.32
CA GLU A 557 3.01 13.52 8.89
C GLU A 557 3.69 12.18 8.65
N ASN A 558 3.24 11.51 7.59
CA ASN A 558 3.88 10.27 7.14
C ASN A 558 5.26 10.56 6.52
N VAL A 559 6.19 9.64 6.69
CA VAL A 559 7.51 9.67 6.03
C VAL A 559 7.44 9.37 4.53
N PHE A 560 6.32 8.83 4.06
CA PHE A 560 5.99 8.62 2.65
C PHE A 560 4.77 9.45 2.23
N ASP A 561 4.54 9.55 0.91
CA ASP A 561 3.32 10.16 0.36
C ASP A 561 2.16 9.16 0.30
N ILE A 562 1.86 8.50 1.42
CA ILE A 562 0.79 7.52 1.58
C ILE A 562 -0.13 7.88 2.74
N GLN A 563 -1.31 7.28 2.74
CA GLN A 563 -2.32 7.51 3.78
C GLN A 563 -2.21 6.55 4.97
N GLN A 564 -1.48 5.47 4.82
CA GLN A 564 -1.34 4.41 5.80
C GLN A 564 -0.10 4.65 6.67
N GLY A 565 -0.24 4.63 7.99
CA GLY A 565 0.89 4.77 8.90
C GLY A 565 1.88 3.62 8.78
N VAL A 566 3.15 3.88 9.07
CA VAL A 566 4.24 2.92 8.91
C VAL A 566 5.09 2.81 10.17
N SER A 567 5.76 1.67 10.32
CA SER A 567 6.72 1.40 11.40
C SER A 567 7.99 0.77 10.87
N ILE A 568 9.10 1.03 11.53
CA ILE A 568 10.36 0.30 11.34
C ILE A 568 10.42 -0.81 12.37
N ASN A 569 10.67 -2.03 11.91
CA ASN A 569 10.56 -3.24 12.73
C ASN A 569 11.84 -4.06 12.63
N PHE A 570 12.37 -4.50 13.78
CA PHE A 570 13.51 -5.42 13.86
C PHE A 570 13.06 -6.67 14.60
N PHE A 571 13.04 -7.79 13.89
CA PHE A 571 12.74 -9.10 14.45
C PHE A 571 14.07 -9.85 14.61
N ILE A 572 14.45 -10.17 15.83
CA ILE A 572 15.76 -10.71 16.18
C ILE A 572 15.61 -12.11 16.73
N LYS A 573 16.36 -13.05 16.15
CA LYS A 573 16.55 -14.40 16.67
C LYS A 573 18.01 -14.60 17.05
N SER A 574 18.28 -14.74 18.35
CA SER A 574 19.65 -14.80 18.89
C SER A 574 19.83 -15.95 19.88
N LYS A 575 20.92 -16.69 19.75
CA LYS A 575 21.27 -17.74 20.71
C LYS A 575 21.54 -17.25 22.13
N LYS A 576 21.78 -15.95 22.31
CA LYS A 576 21.95 -15.34 23.64
C LYS A 576 20.63 -15.24 24.40
N ARG A 577 19.52 -15.14 23.69
CA ARG A 577 18.18 -15.02 24.25
C ARG A 577 17.46 -16.36 24.06
N ARG A 578 17.08 -17.01 25.14
CA ARG A 578 16.33 -18.28 25.09
C ARG A 578 14.98 -18.13 25.77
N ASN A 579 14.19 -17.19 25.31
CA ASN A 579 12.86 -16.97 25.83
C ASN A 579 11.86 -17.88 25.10
N MET A 580 10.82 -18.32 25.82
CA MET A 580 9.72 -19.08 25.21
C MET A 580 8.92 -18.23 24.21
N MET A 581 8.85 -16.92 24.44
CA MET A 581 8.25 -15.92 23.58
C MET A 581 9.18 -14.70 23.48
N ALA A 582 9.15 -14.01 22.35
CA ALA A 582 9.94 -12.80 22.13
C ALA A 582 9.57 -11.70 23.12
N GLU A 583 10.57 -10.98 23.60
CA GLU A 583 10.37 -9.70 24.26
C GLU A 583 10.08 -8.63 23.21
N VAL A 584 9.05 -7.82 23.44
CA VAL A 584 8.64 -6.75 22.54
C VAL A 584 9.01 -5.41 23.14
N TYR A 585 9.59 -4.55 22.31
CA TYR A 585 10.01 -3.21 22.66
C TYR A 585 9.41 -2.22 21.66
N HIS A 586 8.78 -1.17 22.13
CA HIS A 586 8.06 -0.20 21.32
C HIS A 586 8.54 1.22 21.61
N ALA A 587 8.63 2.02 20.57
CA ALA A 587 8.85 3.46 20.67
C ALA A 587 8.04 4.20 19.60
N ASP A 588 7.60 5.41 19.91
CA ASP A 588 6.83 6.27 19.02
C ASP A 588 7.69 7.43 18.48
N LEU A 589 7.59 7.73 17.21
CA LEU A 589 8.20 8.92 16.60
C LEU A 589 7.12 9.76 15.92
N TRP A 590 6.64 10.76 16.65
CA TRP A 590 5.63 11.72 16.20
C TRP A 590 6.24 12.96 15.56
N GLY A 591 5.46 13.66 14.73
CA GLY A 591 5.78 15.00 14.25
C GLY A 591 5.75 15.16 12.74
N MET A 592 6.26 16.29 12.29
CA MET A 592 6.36 16.62 10.87
C MET A 592 7.41 15.75 10.17
N ARG A 593 7.22 15.46 8.88
CA ARG A 593 8.10 14.61 8.06
C ARG A 593 9.57 14.99 8.17
N ASN A 594 9.89 16.26 8.04
CA ASN A 594 11.30 16.73 8.11
C ASN A 594 11.94 16.50 9.48
N PHE A 595 11.17 16.64 10.57
CA PHE A 595 11.63 16.32 11.91
C PHE A 595 11.94 14.82 12.05
N LYS A 596 11.07 13.95 11.52
CA LYS A 596 11.29 12.49 11.53
C LYS A 596 12.53 12.12 10.70
N TYR A 597 12.76 12.78 9.56
CA TYR A 597 13.96 12.55 8.75
C TYR A 597 15.23 12.95 9.49
N ASP A 598 15.24 14.12 10.11
CA ASP A 598 16.39 14.60 10.87
C ASP A 598 16.68 13.68 12.06
N TYR A 599 15.65 13.29 12.80
CA TYR A 599 15.77 12.33 13.90
C TYR A 599 16.39 11.01 13.44
N LEU A 600 15.87 10.40 12.38
CA LEU A 600 16.37 9.14 11.84
C LEU A 600 17.80 9.23 11.29
N LEU A 601 18.24 10.39 10.78
CA LEU A 601 19.62 10.61 10.35
C LEU A 601 20.61 10.57 11.50
N HIS A 602 20.24 10.99 12.68
CA HIS A 602 21.15 11.13 13.82
C HIS A 602 21.07 9.98 14.84
N HIS A 603 20.03 9.14 14.76
CA HIS A 603 19.79 8.04 15.70
C HIS A 603 20.00 6.65 15.06
N CYS A 604 20.19 5.64 15.88
CA CYS A 604 20.09 4.22 15.57
C CYS A 604 19.39 3.51 16.73
N ILE A 605 19.20 2.22 16.64
CA ILE A 605 18.44 1.45 17.66
C ILE A 605 19.00 1.59 19.08
N ASP A 606 20.33 1.80 19.24
CA ASP A 606 20.97 1.87 20.56
C ASP A 606 20.69 3.14 21.34
N ASN A 607 20.29 4.22 20.65
CA ASN A 607 20.03 5.53 21.28
C ASN A 607 18.58 5.96 21.20
N ILE A 608 17.67 5.00 21.02
CA ILE A 608 16.25 5.17 21.17
C ILE A 608 15.79 4.54 22.47
N GLU A 609 15.01 5.28 23.23
CA GLU A 609 14.36 4.76 24.43
C GLU A 609 13.13 3.94 24.05
N PHE A 610 13.29 2.61 24.07
CA PHE A 610 12.20 1.69 23.84
C PHE A 610 11.55 1.29 25.15
N GLU A 611 10.22 1.35 25.19
CA GLU A 611 9.43 0.79 26.28
C GLU A 611 9.21 -0.71 26.05
N LYS A 612 9.43 -1.53 27.08
CA LYS A 612 9.11 -2.96 27.04
C LYS A 612 7.60 -3.15 27.11
N VAL A 613 7.04 -3.86 26.14
CA VAL A 613 5.61 -4.12 26.03
C VAL A 613 5.26 -5.42 26.74
N ASP A 614 4.30 -5.37 27.65
CA ASP A 614 3.68 -6.54 28.23
C ASP A 614 2.64 -7.13 27.27
N VAL A 615 3.04 -8.15 26.55
CA VAL A 615 2.21 -8.77 25.52
C VAL A 615 1.25 -9.78 26.12
N VAL A 616 -0.06 -9.51 26.05
CA VAL A 616 -1.11 -10.29 26.73
C VAL A 616 -2.09 -10.90 25.71
N ALA A 617 -2.46 -12.17 25.97
CA ALA A 617 -3.52 -12.86 25.25
C ALA A 617 -4.88 -12.10 25.36
N PRO A 618 -5.81 -12.28 24.40
CA PRO A 618 -5.69 -13.04 23.17
C PRO A 618 -5.12 -12.24 22.00
N GLU A 619 -5.02 -10.90 22.09
CA GLU A 619 -4.67 -9.99 21.00
C GLU A 619 -3.16 -9.98 20.73
N TYR A 620 -2.33 -10.16 21.74
CA TYR A 620 -0.87 -10.09 21.67
C TYR A 620 -0.37 -8.79 21.02
N ASN A 621 -0.94 -7.63 21.40
CA ASN A 621 -0.59 -6.34 20.84
C ASN A 621 0.89 -6.01 21.09
N PHE A 622 1.52 -5.39 20.09
CA PHE A 622 2.92 -4.93 20.12
C PHE A 622 3.04 -3.44 20.48
N LYS A 623 2.00 -2.90 21.11
CA LYS A 623 1.92 -1.53 21.57
C LYS A 623 1.71 -1.53 23.08
N PRO A 624 2.34 -0.60 23.84
CA PRO A 624 2.07 -0.43 25.26
C PRO A 624 0.57 -0.29 25.50
N THR A 625 0.05 -1.09 26.40
CA THR A 625 -1.37 -1.09 26.80
C THR A 625 -1.42 -1.11 28.33
N ASP A 626 -2.25 -0.27 28.91
CA ASP A 626 -2.48 -0.31 30.36
C ASP A 626 -3.22 -1.60 30.76
N ILE A 627 -2.47 -2.57 31.29
CA ILE A 627 -3.01 -3.87 31.68
C ILE A 627 -4.02 -3.74 32.84
N GLY A 628 -3.80 -2.81 33.77
CA GLY A 628 -4.73 -2.54 34.85
C GLY A 628 -6.07 -2.09 34.32
N LEU A 629 -6.05 -1.12 33.44
CA LEU A 629 -7.23 -0.60 32.76
C LEU A 629 -7.90 -1.66 31.86
N LYS A 630 -7.12 -2.49 31.16
CA LYS A 630 -7.65 -3.62 30.39
C LYS A 630 -8.38 -4.62 31.26
N ASN A 631 -7.79 -5.03 32.39
CA ASN A 631 -8.41 -5.98 33.34
C ASN A 631 -9.71 -5.40 33.93
N GLU A 632 -9.73 -4.10 34.26
CA GLU A 632 -10.94 -3.41 34.69
C GLU A 632 -12.03 -3.45 33.61
N TYR A 633 -11.68 -3.09 32.38
CA TYR A 633 -12.62 -3.11 31.25
C TYR A 633 -13.18 -4.51 30.98
N MET A 634 -12.35 -5.55 31.09
CA MET A 634 -12.75 -6.95 30.87
C MET A 634 -13.69 -7.49 31.94
N GLN A 635 -13.82 -6.85 33.09
CA GLN A 635 -14.81 -7.22 34.13
C GLN A 635 -16.26 -6.89 33.70
N GLY A 636 -16.43 -5.94 32.77
CA GLY A 636 -17.74 -5.63 32.22
C GLY A 636 -18.25 -6.70 31.25
N PHE A 637 -19.54 -6.68 30.93
CA PHE A 637 -20.15 -7.55 29.92
C PHE A 637 -20.10 -6.93 28.53
N ALA A 638 -19.77 -7.71 27.52
CA ALA A 638 -19.77 -7.21 26.14
C ALA A 638 -21.21 -7.17 25.58
N VAL A 639 -21.46 -6.22 24.69
CA VAL A 639 -22.77 -6.07 24.04
C VAL A 639 -23.15 -7.34 23.26
N ASP A 640 -22.21 -7.96 22.57
CA ASP A 640 -22.42 -9.21 21.82
C ASP A 640 -22.48 -10.48 22.69
N GLU A 641 -22.08 -10.39 23.97
CA GLU A 641 -22.34 -11.43 24.99
C GLU A 641 -23.77 -11.28 25.56
N LEU A 642 -24.25 -10.02 25.71
CA LEU A 642 -25.58 -9.74 26.23
C LEU A 642 -26.68 -10.03 25.22
N PHE A 643 -26.52 -9.61 23.95
CA PHE A 643 -27.50 -9.86 22.91
C PHE A 643 -27.24 -11.18 22.20
N LYS A 644 -28.19 -12.14 22.28
CA LYS A 644 -28.02 -13.48 21.69
C LYS A 644 -27.91 -13.46 20.17
N LYS A 645 -28.57 -12.50 19.50
CA LYS A 645 -28.59 -12.38 18.04
C LYS A 645 -28.40 -10.93 17.60
N TYR A 646 -27.57 -10.76 16.59
CA TYR A 646 -27.31 -9.49 15.92
C TYR A 646 -26.86 -9.73 14.47
N SER A 647 -26.91 -8.70 13.67
CA SER A 647 -26.36 -8.71 12.31
C SER A 647 -25.92 -7.31 11.90
N VAL A 648 -25.04 -7.21 10.91
CA VAL A 648 -24.78 -5.93 10.26
C VAL A 648 -26.03 -5.44 9.55
N GLY A 649 -26.14 -4.12 9.32
CA GLY A 649 -27.25 -3.51 8.61
C GLY A 649 -27.41 -3.99 7.16
N VAL A 650 -28.48 -3.57 6.52
CA VAL A 650 -28.78 -3.89 5.11
C VAL A 650 -27.72 -3.29 4.19
N VAL A 651 -27.37 -4.02 3.13
CA VAL A 651 -26.52 -3.53 2.05
C VAL A 651 -27.30 -3.62 0.74
N THR A 652 -27.57 -2.48 0.12
CA THR A 652 -28.31 -2.43 -1.14
C THR A 652 -27.42 -2.54 -2.36
N ALA A 653 -26.15 -2.08 -2.29
CA ALA A 653 -25.23 -1.82 -3.39
C ALA A 653 -25.77 -0.80 -4.44
N LYS A 654 -27.03 -0.37 -4.28
CA LYS A 654 -27.73 0.56 -5.19
C LYS A 654 -28.61 1.54 -4.40
N ASP A 655 -28.04 2.20 -3.40
CA ASP A 655 -28.75 3.10 -2.50
C ASP A 655 -29.62 4.12 -3.25
N LYS A 656 -29.11 4.76 -4.31
CA LYS A 656 -29.83 5.77 -5.09
C LYS A 656 -31.14 5.27 -5.71
N ILE A 657 -31.29 3.96 -5.88
CA ILE A 657 -32.45 3.33 -6.50
C ILE A 657 -33.39 2.77 -5.43
N LEU A 658 -32.80 2.10 -4.43
CA LEU A 658 -33.52 1.31 -3.44
C LEU A 658 -33.80 2.05 -2.12
N ILE A 659 -33.25 3.27 -1.94
CA ILE A 659 -33.48 4.10 -0.75
C ILE A 659 -33.83 5.54 -1.19
N ASN A 660 -34.89 6.12 -0.62
CA ASN A 660 -35.26 7.51 -0.85
C ASN A 660 -36.03 8.08 0.36
N SER A 661 -35.94 9.39 0.58
CA SER A 661 -36.73 10.10 1.58
C SER A 661 -38.21 10.22 1.19
N ASP A 662 -38.52 10.18 -0.11
CA ASP A 662 -39.85 10.27 -0.70
C ASP A 662 -40.28 8.89 -1.21
N ARG A 663 -41.42 8.42 -0.73
CA ARG A 663 -41.97 7.10 -1.01
C ARG A 663 -42.36 6.91 -2.48
N GLU A 664 -42.93 7.95 -3.10
CA GLU A 664 -43.36 7.91 -4.51
C GLU A 664 -42.11 7.95 -5.45
N LYS A 665 -41.12 8.77 -5.13
CA LYS A 665 -39.83 8.77 -5.88
C LYS A 665 -39.14 7.43 -5.78
N LEU A 666 -39.19 6.79 -4.59
CA LEU A 666 -38.63 5.45 -4.42
C LEU A 666 -39.30 4.44 -5.35
N LYS A 667 -40.63 4.43 -5.40
CA LYS A 667 -41.37 3.55 -6.32
C LYS A 667 -40.97 3.78 -7.77
N ASN A 668 -40.96 5.04 -8.19
CA ASN A 668 -40.63 5.41 -9.56
C ASN A 668 -39.20 4.96 -9.92
N ASN A 669 -38.21 5.16 -9.03
CA ASN A 669 -36.85 4.72 -9.23
C ASN A 669 -36.75 3.19 -9.40
N VAL A 670 -37.48 2.43 -8.57
CA VAL A 670 -37.49 0.96 -8.63
C VAL A 670 -38.19 0.48 -9.92
N CYS A 671 -39.35 1.05 -10.26
CA CYS A 671 -40.06 0.70 -11.49
C CYS A 671 -39.24 0.99 -12.74
N GLU A 672 -38.60 2.16 -12.79
CA GLU A 672 -37.79 2.58 -13.93
C GLU A 672 -36.53 1.74 -14.11
N TYR A 673 -35.82 1.47 -13.03
CA TYR A 673 -34.54 0.75 -13.08
C TYR A 673 -34.72 -0.75 -13.32
N TYR A 674 -35.61 -1.40 -12.56
CA TYR A 674 -35.79 -2.86 -12.63
C TYR A 674 -36.87 -3.29 -13.64
N LYS A 675 -37.61 -2.35 -14.22
CA LYS A 675 -38.73 -2.61 -15.15
C LYS A 675 -39.79 -3.53 -14.54
N ILE A 676 -40.09 -3.32 -13.25
CA ILE A 676 -41.13 -4.04 -12.49
C ILE A 676 -42.16 -3.05 -11.96
N ILE A 677 -43.31 -3.58 -11.56
CA ILE A 677 -44.28 -2.80 -10.76
C ILE A 677 -43.82 -2.89 -9.30
N ALA A 678 -43.59 -1.75 -8.66
CA ALA A 678 -43.16 -1.73 -7.27
C ALA A 678 -44.34 -2.13 -6.36
N ASP A 679 -44.06 -3.12 -5.50
CA ASP A 679 -45.00 -3.58 -4.48
C ASP A 679 -44.87 -2.69 -3.22
N GLU A 680 -45.97 -2.00 -2.88
CA GLU A 680 -46.01 -1.12 -1.70
C GLU A 680 -45.76 -1.83 -0.38
N SER A 681 -46.10 -3.13 -0.28
CA SER A 681 -45.87 -3.93 0.91
C SER A 681 -44.37 -4.16 1.21
N LYS A 682 -43.50 -3.91 0.22
CA LYS A 682 -42.06 -4.01 0.33
C LYS A 682 -41.35 -2.69 0.66
N ILE A 683 -42.10 -1.62 0.91
CA ILE A 683 -41.54 -0.32 1.27
C ILE A 683 -41.60 -0.14 2.79
N PHE A 684 -40.44 -0.18 3.40
CA PHE A 684 -40.25 -0.07 4.85
C PHE A 684 -39.42 1.17 5.20
N PRO A 685 -39.60 1.73 6.42
CA PRO A 685 -38.72 2.75 6.93
C PRO A 685 -37.34 2.13 7.26
N ILE A 686 -36.25 2.89 7.03
CA ILE A 686 -34.88 2.50 7.32
C ILE A 686 -34.11 3.65 7.98
N TYR A 687 -33.31 3.35 8.99
CA TYR A 687 -32.37 4.28 9.57
C TYR A 687 -31.13 4.36 8.66
N TYR A 688 -30.98 5.47 7.92
CA TYR A 688 -30.01 5.58 6.85
C TYR A 688 -28.69 6.23 7.29
N ARG A 689 -28.78 7.33 8.05
CA ARG A 689 -27.65 8.05 8.65
C ARG A 689 -28.08 8.59 10.01
N PRO A 690 -27.15 9.03 10.88
CA PRO A 690 -27.51 9.54 12.20
C PRO A 690 -28.57 10.63 12.11
N LEU A 691 -29.67 10.44 12.84
CA LEU A 691 -30.88 11.29 12.85
C LEU A 691 -31.57 11.44 11.48
N VAL A 692 -31.40 10.46 10.59
CA VAL A 692 -32.03 10.46 9.25
C VAL A 692 -32.70 9.12 8.99
N LYS A 693 -34.04 9.12 8.99
CA LYS A 693 -34.87 8.00 8.53
C LYS A 693 -35.28 8.24 7.07
N GLN A 694 -35.27 7.19 6.27
CA GLN A 694 -35.73 7.17 4.87
C GLN A 694 -36.61 5.95 4.61
N TYR A 695 -36.99 5.70 3.36
CA TYR A 695 -37.71 4.51 2.93
C TYR A 695 -36.77 3.64 2.09
N ILE A 696 -36.87 2.31 2.29
CA ILE A 696 -36.18 1.30 1.49
C ILE A 696 -37.19 0.43 0.77
N TYR A 697 -36.90 0.10 -0.48
CA TYR A 697 -37.60 -1.00 -1.14
C TYR A 697 -36.94 -2.29 -0.74
N TYR A 698 -37.51 -2.98 0.24
CA TYR A 698 -36.94 -4.15 0.87
C TYR A 698 -37.41 -5.43 0.18
N ASP A 699 -36.64 -5.83 -0.85
CA ASP A 699 -36.82 -7.09 -1.56
C ASP A 699 -35.56 -7.90 -1.48
N THR A 700 -35.62 -9.11 -0.89
CA THR A 700 -34.48 -9.97 -0.65
C THR A 700 -33.76 -10.40 -1.92
N GLN A 701 -34.44 -10.35 -3.07
CA GLN A 701 -33.85 -10.68 -4.38
C GLN A 701 -33.09 -9.50 -5.02
N LEU A 702 -33.42 -8.27 -4.65
CA LEU A 702 -32.86 -7.06 -5.21
C LEU A 702 -31.72 -6.48 -4.35
N LEU A 703 -31.69 -6.85 -3.07
CA LEU A 703 -30.67 -6.40 -2.12
C LEU A 703 -29.44 -7.29 -2.17
N GLU A 704 -28.26 -6.70 -2.12
CA GLU A 704 -27.01 -7.47 -2.04
C GLU A 704 -26.95 -8.30 -0.75
N ARG A 705 -27.38 -7.71 0.38
CA ARG A 705 -27.46 -8.39 1.69
C ARG A 705 -28.67 -7.89 2.46
N SER A 706 -29.77 -8.62 2.43
CA SER A 706 -31.03 -8.26 3.09
C SER A 706 -30.97 -8.37 4.62
N ARG A 707 -30.26 -9.37 5.17
CA ARG A 707 -30.19 -9.65 6.62
C ARG A 707 -31.56 -9.92 7.26
N GLU A 708 -32.43 -10.59 6.53
CA GLU A 708 -33.85 -10.79 6.87
C GLU A 708 -34.03 -11.39 8.27
N ASN A 709 -33.17 -12.33 8.70
CA ASN A 709 -33.23 -12.97 10.02
C ASN A 709 -33.23 -11.97 11.20
N ILE A 710 -32.71 -10.77 11.01
CA ILE A 710 -32.69 -9.72 12.03
C ILE A 710 -33.62 -8.58 11.65
N MET A 711 -33.62 -8.16 10.37
CA MET A 711 -34.39 -7.01 9.90
C MET A 711 -35.89 -7.24 10.00
N SER A 712 -36.38 -8.48 9.81
CA SER A 712 -37.77 -8.84 9.99
C SER A 712 -38.29 -8.60 11.41
N SER A 713 -37.43 -8.51 12.40
CA SER A 713 -37.80 -8.17 13.77
C SER A 713 -38.24 -6.71 13.95
N PHE A 714 -38.03 -5.87 12.92
CA PHE A 714 -38.47 -4.46 12.86
C PHE A 714 -39.69 -4.25 11.95
N TYR A 715 -40.39 -5.32 11.58
CA TYR A 715 -41.74 -5.21 11.02
C TYR A 715 -42.76 -4.97 12.09
N GLU A 716 -42.45 -5.24 13.35
CA GLU A 716 -43.25 -5.02 14.57
C GLU A 716 -42.51 -4.03 15.47
N ASP A 717 -43.21 -3.57 16.54
CA ASP A 717 -42.64 -2.64 17.50
C ASP A 717 -41.40 -3.21 18.18
N ASN A 718 -40.28 -2.58 17.96
CA ASN A 718 -39.00 -2.98 18.48
C ASN A 718 -38.06 -1.80 18.70
N VAL A 719 -37.03 -1.99 19.45
CA VAL A 719 -35.94 -1.07 19.59
C VAL A 719 -34.63 -1.87 19.52
N GLY A 720 -33.61 -1.33 18.87
CA GLY A 720 -32.32 -1.99 18.76
C GLY A 720 -31.15 -1.03 18.95
N LEU A 721 -30.09 -1.55 19.58
CA LEU A 721 -28.82 -0.86 19.69
C LEU A 721 -28.03 -1.05 18.40
N ILE A 722 -27.45 0.03 17.90
CA ILE A 722 -26.50 0.01 16.76
C ILE A 722 -25.11 0.38 17.29
N THR A 723 -24.14 -0.46 17.00
CA THR A 723 -22.74 -0.15 17.26
C THR A 723 -21.83 -0.88 16.27
N ALA A 724 -20.55 -0.53 16.19
CA ALA A 724 -19.58 -1.19 15.32
C ALA A 724 -18.58 -2.00 16.15
N ARG A 725 -18.15 -3.15 15.61
CA ARG A 725 -17.10 -3.97 16.23
C ARG A 725 -15.75 -3.26 16.27
N SER A 726 -15.50 -2.36 15.33
CA SER A 726 -14.28 -1.57 15.29
C SER A 726 -14.56 -0.20 14.72
N ASN A 727 -13.86 0.79 15.22
CA ASN A 727 -13.88 2.16 14.70
C ASN A 727 -12.45 2.57 14.34
N LYS A 728 -12.27 3.10 13.13
CA LYS A 728 -10.99 3.62 12.66
C LYS A 728 -10.82 5.12 12.94
N GLY A 729 -11.87 5.76 13.43
CA GLY A 729 -11.86 7.16 13.88
C GLY A 729 -11.44 7.27 15.35
N ASP A 730 -11.08 8.48 15.77
CA ASP A 730 -10.66 8.77 17.15
C ASP A 730 -11.80 9.19 18.07
N ASP A 731 -13.03 9.22 17.56
CA ASP A 731 -14.16 9.87 18.21
C ASP A 731 -15.00 8.96 19.12
N CYS A 732 -14.81 7.64 19.09
CA CYS A 732 -15.59 6.64 19.86
C CYS A 732 -17.09 6.90 19.88
N SER A 733 -17.64 7.37 18.73
CA SER A 733 -19.04 7.82 18.63
C SER A 733 -19.98 6.82 17.94
N GLN A 734 -19.54 5.56 17.79
CA GLN A 734 -20.24 4.51 17.02
C GLN A 734 -21.45 3.90 17.74
N PHE A 735 -22.28 4.74 18.36
CA PHE A 735 -23.45 4.30 19.13
C PHE A 735 -24.71 5.01 18.68
N LEU A 736 -25.73 4.21 18.39
CA LEU A 736 -27.04 4.70 17.96
C LEU A 736 -28.12 3.72 18.41
N VAL A 737 -29.38 4.16 18.40
CA VAL A 737 -30.58 3.31 18.57
C VAL A 737 -31.50 3.48 17.39
N THR A 738 -32.30 2.46 17.12
CA THR A 738 -33.28 2.47 16.04
C THR A 738 -34.54 1.68 16.43
N ASP A 739 -35.68 2.13 15.94
CA ASP A 739 -36.94 1.44 15.99
C ASP A 739 -37.36 0.87 14.61
N VAL A 740 -36.48 0.99 13.62
CA VAL A 740 -36.66 0.53 12.24
C VAL A 740 -35.43 -0.22 11.75
N MET A 741 -35.48 -0.83 10.57
CA MET A 741 -34.32 -1.45 9.94
C MET A 741 -33.16 -0.46 9.82
N SER A 742 -31.92 -0.96 9.76
CA SER A 742 -30.73 -0.11 9.64
C SER A 742 -29.93 -0.40 8.38
N GLU A 743 -29.37 0.65 7.77
CA GLU A 743 -28.36 0.54 6.72
C GLU A 743 -27.00 0.22 7.35
N ALA A 744 -26.14 -0.50 6.64
CA ALA A 744 -24.89 -1.06 7.18
C ALA A 744 -23.87 -0.03 7.67
N LYS A 745 -23.94 1.23 7.23
CA LYS A 745 -23.01 2.31 7.63
C LYS A 745 -23.69 3.44 8.44
N CYS A 746 -24.91 3.22 8.92
CA CYS A 746 -25.59 4.26 9.67
C CYS A 746 -24.95 4.54 11.04
N GLY A 747 -24.38 3.53 11.68
CA GLY A 747 -23.79 3.62 13.03
C GLY A 747 -22.26 3.81 13.03
N GLU A 748 -21.59 3.69 11.87
CA GLU A 748 -20.16 3.94 11.76
C GLU A 748 -19.76 4.17 10.28
N ARG A 749 -18.93 5.18 10.05
CA ARG A 749 -18.56 5.64 8.70
C ARG A 749 -17.54 4.74 8.01
N THR A 750 -16.58 4.19 8.75
CA THR A 750 -15.39 3.51 8.19
C THR A 750 -15.58 1.99 8.10
N THR A 751 -16.44 1.41 8.95
CA THR A 751 -16.75 -0.01 9.01
C THR A 751 -18.24 -0.27 8.88
N GLN A 752 -18.70 -1.50 8.96
CA GLN A 752 -20.11 -1.83 9.02
C GLN A 752 -20.58 -1.83 10.47
N SER A 753 -21.71 -1.19 10.74
CA SER A 753 -22.36 -1.24 12.04
C SER A 753 -23.27 -2.47 12.16
N ALA A 754 -23.33 -3.03 13.36
CA ALA A 754 -24.19 -4.12 13.74
C ALA A 754 -25.43 -3.59 14.47
N LEU A 755 -26.59 -4.20 14.20
CA LEU A 755 -27.87 -3.97 14.83
C LEU A 755 -28.18 -5.10 15.81
N PHE A 756 -28.45 -4.75 17.06
CA PHE A 756 -28.78 -5.62 18.19
C PHE A 756 -30.22 -5.36 18.60
N PRO A 757 -31.21 -6.09 18.05
CA PRO A 757 -32.62 -5.90 18.42
C PRO A 757 -32.88 -6.35 19.87
N LEU A 758 -33.69 -5.59 20.61
CA LEU A 758 -34.03 -5.96 21.97
C LEU A 758 -34.95 -7.20 22.00
N TYR A 759 -35.80 -7.30 21.00
CA TYR A 759 -36.73 -8.41 20.82
C TYR A 759 -36.53 -9.08 19.46
N MET A 760 -36.75 -10.39 19.41
CA MET A 760 -36.83 -11.19 18.19
C MET A 760 -38.29 -11.64 17.99
N TYR A 761 -38.72 -11.64 16.73
CA TYR A 761 -40.01 -12.10 16.33
C TYR A 761 -39.90 -13.34 15.44
N TYR A 762 -40.60 -14.40 15.79
CA TYR A 762 -40.58 -15.65 15.04
C TYR A 762 -42.02 -16.00 14.62
N ASP A 763 -42.16 -16.53 13.42
CA ASP A 763 -43.43 -17.05 12.94
C ASP A 763 -43.71 -18.41 13.60
N GLU A 764 -44.71 -18.49 14.42
CA GLU A 764 -45.16 -19.70 15.09
C GLU A 764 -46.64 -19.90 14.85
N PHE A 765 -47.03 -20.93 14.05
CA PHE A 765 -48.41 -21.26 13.68
C PHE A 765 -49.24 -20.09 13.15
N GLY A 766 -48.64 -19.19 12.35
CA GLY A 766 -49.39 -18.07 11.71
C GLY A 766 -49.50 -16.83 12.60
N SER A 767 -48.87 -16.82 13.79
CA SER A 767 -48.74 -15.63 14.63
C SER A 767 -47.24 -15.30 14.86
N ARG A 768 -46.93 -14.01 14.98
CA ARG A 768 -45.58 -13.57 15.33
C ARG A 768 -45.37 -13.53 16.83
N LYS A 769 -44.49 -14.39 17.33
CA LYS A 769 -44.19 -14.51 18.75
C LYS A 769 -42.97 -13.64 19.12
N LYS A 770 -43.18 -12.72 20.03
CA LYS A 770 -42.16 -11.84 20.60
C LYS A 770 -41.32 -12.60 21.63
N THR A 771 -39.98 -12.58 21.49
CA THR A 771 -39.07 -13.20 22.43
C THR A 771 -37.94 -12.23 22.78
N LEU A 772 -37.51 -12.23 24.04
CA LEU A 772 -36.40 -11.37 24.50
C LEU A 772 -35.06 -11.87 23.96
N ASN A 773 -34.29 -10.96 23.37
CA ASN A 773 -32.99 -11.24 22.77
C ASN A 773 -31.81 -11.08 23.74
N LEU A 774 -32.05 -10.96 25.04
CA LEU A 774 -30.99 -10.80 26.04
C LEU A 774 -30.61 -12.15 26.66
N ASN A 775 -29.33 -12.27 27.03
CA ASN A 775 -28.78 -13.39 27.78
C ASN A 775 -29.25 -13.33 29.24
N SER A 776 -30.02 -14.31 29.64
CA SER A 776 -30.62 -14.38 30.99
C SER A 776 -29.60 -14.45 32.11
N GLU A 777 -28.42 -15.04 31.90
CA GLU A 777 -27.37 -15.13 32.91
C GLU A 777 -26.76 -13.76 33.21
N ILE A 778 -26.50 -12.97 32.14
CA ILE A 778 -25.98 -11.60 32.29
C ILE A 778 -27.03 -10.69 32.92
N VAL A 779 -28.28 -10.80 32.50
CA VAL A 779 -29.38 -10.04 33.12
C VAL A 779 -29.49 -10.35 34.61
N LYS A 780 -29.45 -11.63 34.98
CA LYS A 780 -29.47 -12.07 36.39
C LYS A 780 -28.28 -11.49 37.18
N ARG A 781 -27.08 -11.47 36.61
CA ARG A 781 -25.90 -10.85 37.25
C ARG A 781 -26.08 -9.33 37.45
N ILE A 782 -26.72 -8.63 36.51
CA ILE A 782 -27.06 -7.21 36.70
C ILE A 782 -28.05 -7.03 37.83
N GLU A 783 -29.10 -7.87 37.89
CA GLU A 783 -30.09 -7.86 39.00
C GLU A 783 -29.44 -8.14 40.34
N GLU A 784 -28.59 -9.15 40.41
CA GLU A 784 -27.87 -9.51 41.62
C GLU A 784 -26.92 -8.40 42.09
N SER A 785 -26.21 -7.75 41.19
CA SER A 785 -25.28 -6.65 41.51
C SER A 785 -26.00 -5.41 42.06
N LEU A 786 -27.27 -5.24 41.74
CA LEU A 786 -28.14 -4.16 42.22
C LEU A 786 -28.98 -4.53 43.43
N GLY A 787 -28.86 -5.76 43.93
CA GLY A 787 -29.61 -6.25 45.05
C GLY A 787 -31.11 -6.46 44.79
N TYR A 788 -31.47 -6.76 43.54
CA TYR A 788 -32.86 -7.12 43.20
C TYR A 788 -33.17 -8.53 43.73
N HIS A 789 -34.36 -8.71 44.25
CA HIS A 789 -34.88 -10.01 44.73
C HIS A 789 -35.67 -10.71 43.59
N GLU A 790 -35.87 -12.03 43.69
CA GLU A 790 -36.52 -12.85 42.65
C GLU A 790 -37.91 -12.34 42.17
N ALA A 791 -38.57 -11.53 43.01
CA ALA A 791 -39.88 -10.93 42.69
C ALA A 791 -39.79 -9.61 41.91
N GLU A 792 -38.61 -8.98 41.89
CA GLU A 792 -38.34 -7.69 41.22
C GLU A 792 -37.48 -7.95 39.98
N LYS A 793 -38.04 -7.76 38.78
CA LYS A 793 -37.29 -7.92 37.53
C LYS A 793 -37.07 -6.58 36.87
N LEU A 794 -35.87 -6.38 36.33
CA LEU A 794 -35.56 -5.25 35.50
C LEU A 794 -36.34 -5.33 34.16
N GLN A 795 -36.80 -4.18 33.70
CA GLN A 795 -37.37 -4.12 32.36
C GLN A 795 -36.23 -4.17 31.32
N PRO A 796 -36.38 -4.92 30.23
CA PRO A 796 -35.33 -4.98 29.19
C PRO A 796 -34.94 -3.62 28.62
N GLU A 797 -35.88 -2.69 28.52
CA GLU A 797 -35.70 -1.32 28.07
C GLU A 797 -34.83 -0.50 29.03
N ASP A 798 -34.85 -0.83 30.33
CA ASP A 798 -33.99 -0.18 31.34
C ASP A 798 -32.54 -0.62 31.20
N ILE A 799 -32.31 -1.87 30.86
CA ILE A 799 -30.95 -2.39 30.55
C ILE A 799 -30.41 -1.71 29.30
N LEU A 800 -31.22 -1.60 28.24
CA LEU A 800 -30.84 -0.89 27.02
C LEU A 800 -30.54 0.59 27.30
N SER A 801 -31.38 1.24 28.13
CA SER A 801 -31.22 2.64 28.50
C SER A 801 -29.94 2.86 29.33
N TYR A 802 -29.65 1.97 30.26
CA TYR A 802 -28.39 1.98 31.01
C TYR A 802 -27.18 1.89 30.09
N ILE A 803 -27.15 0.87 29.21
CA ILE A 803 -26.07 0.70 28.22
C ILE A 803 -25.89 1.98 27.42
N TYR A 804 -27.00 2.55 26.95
CA TYR A 804 -26.97 3.74 26.10
C TYR A 804 -26.43 4.98 26.83
N ALA A 805 -26.79 5.14 28.11
CA ALA A 805 -26.22 6.19 28.96
C ALA A 805 -24.71 6.01 29.16
N VAL A 806 -24.25 4.78 29.45
CA VAL A 806 -22.82 4.48 29.65
C VAL A 806 -22.01 4.79 28.41
N VAL A 807 -22.44 4.33 27.23
CA VAL A 807 -21.70 4.58 25.97
C VAL A 807 -21.73 6.04 25.52
N TYR A 808 -22.65 6.85 26.05
CA TYR A 808 -22.69 8.31 25.89
C TYR A 808 -21.95 9.08 26.97
N SER A 809 -21.38 8.40 27.96
CA SER A 809 -20.49 9.02 28.95
C SER A 809 -19.14 9.36 28.32
N GLU A 810 -18.77 10.64 28.36
CA GLU A 810 -17.48 11.11 27.88
C GLU A 810 -16.33 10.44 28.66
N LYS A 811 -16.45 10.37 29.99
CA LYS A 811 -15.48 9.70 30.88
C LYS A 811 -15.25 8.22 30.49
N TYR A 812 -16.33 7.48 30.20
CA TYR A 812 -16.24 6.10 29.77
C TYR A 812 -15.56 5.98 28.41
N ARG A 813 -15.94 6.82 27.44
CA ARG A 813 -15.35 6.81 26.10
C ARG A 813 -13.86 7.16 26.11
N GLU A 814 -13.45 8.17 26.88
CA GLU A 814 -12.05 8.58 27.03
C GLU A 814 -11.22 7.51 27.74
N LYS A 815 -11.72 7.00 28.87
CA LYS A 815 -11.04 5.99 29.68
C LYS A 815 -10.79 4.71 28.90
N TYR A 816 -11.75 4.24 28.13
CA TYR A 816 -11.68 2.94 27.43
C TYR A 816 -11.56 3.06 25.91
N LYS A 817 -11.13 4.22 25.40
CA LYS A 817 -11.03 4.55 23.98
C LYS A 817 -10.37 3.46 23.14
N GLU A 818 -9.23 2.96 23.58
CA GLU A 818 -8.45 1.94 22.88
C GLU A 818 -9.24 0.64 22.70
N PHE A 819 -9.95 0.21 23.72
CA PHE A 819 -10.71 -1.05 23.70
C PHE A 819 -12.01 -0.92 22.92
N ILE A 820 -12.73 0.21 23.06
CA ILE A 820 -13.98 0.50 22.34
C ILE A 820 -13.74 0.56 20.81
N ASN A 821 -12.58 1.03 20.38
CA ASN A 821 -12.25 1.12 18.96
C ASN A 821 -11.83 -0.23 18.35
N SER A 822 -11.49 -1.22 19.16
CA SER A 822 -10.98 -2.52 18.70
C SER A 822 -12.00 -3.66 18.76
N SER A 823 -13.03 -3.56 19.61
CA SER A 823 -14.06 -4.58 19.80
C SER A 823 -15.42 -3.96 20.14
N PHE A 824 -16.48 -4.77 20.17
CA PHE A 824 -17.76 -4.32 20.74
C PHE A 824 -17.57 -3.85 22.19
N PRO A 825 -18.28 -2.78 22.61
CA PRO A 825 -18.07 -2.19 23.92
C PRO A 825 -18.44 -3.16 25.04
N ARG A 826 -17.64 -3.13 26.12
CA ARG A 826 -17.92 -3.79 27.37
C ARG A 826 -18.47 -2.80 28.38
N ILE A 827 -19.65 -3.07 28.88
CA ILE A 827 -20.40 -2.22 29.79
C ILE A 827 -20.12 -2.65 31.23
N PRO A 828 -19.75 -1.77 32.13
CA PRO A 828 -19.53 -2.14 33.54
C PRO A 828 -20.82 -2.64 34.17
N PHE A 829 -20.71 -3.65 35.04
CA PHE A 829 -21.85 -4.04 35.86
C PHE A 829 -22.20 -2.91 36.84
N PRO A 830 -23.48 -2.49 36.93
CA PRO A 830 -23.86 -1.45 37.87
C PRO A 830 -23.75 -1.98 39.33
N THR A 831 -23.20 -1.19 40.20
CA THR A 831 -23.00 -1.56 41.63
C THR A 831 -23.83 -0.72 42.59
N ASP A 832 -24.39 0.39 42.10
CA ASP A 832 -25.21 1.31 42.90
C ASP A 832 -26.58 1.51 42.22
N ARG A 833 -27.65 1.19 42.97
CA ARG A 833 -29.03 1.23 42.49
C ARG A 833 -29.53 2.65 42.19
N GLU A 834 -29.07 3.67 42.90
CA GLU A 834 -29.47 5.07 42.67
C GLU A 834 -28.80 5.62 41.41
N VAL A 835 -27.49 5.35 41.27
CA VAL A 835 -26.74 5.71 40.07
C VAL A 835 -27.31 5.02 38.82
N PHE A 836 -27.61 3.72 38.93
CA PHE A 836 -28.24 2.94 37.85
C PHE A 836 -29.58 3.57 37.44
N SER A 837 -30.47 3.84 38.41
CA SER A 837 -31.80 4.43 38.13
C SER A 837 -31.67 5.79 37.45
N LYS A 838 -30.72 6.62 37.87
CA LYS A 838 -30.44 7.92 37.27
C LYS A 838 -29.93 7.78 35.83
N LEU A 839 -29.00 6.84 35.58
CA LEU A 839 -28.48 6.57 34.23
C LEU A 839 -29.58 6.00 33.31
N VAL A 840 -30.48 5.15 33.83
CA VAL A 840 -31.65 4.65 33.07
C VAL A 840 -32.55 5.80 32.63
N ILE A 841 -32.85 6.75 33.53
CA ILE A 841 -33.69 7.92 33.17
C ILE A 841 -33.00 8.75 32.08
N LEU A 842 -31.71 9.04 32.21
CA LEU A 842 -30.95 9.81 31.23
C LEU A 842 -30.82 9.07 29.90
N GLY A 843 -30.55 7.76 29.96
CA GLY A 843 -30.45 6.89 28.80
C GLY A 843 -31.78 6.79 28.04
N ARG A 844 -32.91 6.66 28.74
CA ARG A 844 -34.26 6.65 28.15
C ARG A 844 -34.56 7.94 27.40
N LYS A 845 -34.16 9.11 27.96
CA LYS A 845 -34.24 10.40 27.27
C LYS A 845 -33.40 10.40 25.99
N LEU A 846 -32.17 9.91 26.03
CA LEU A 846 -31.31 9.79 24.84
C LEU A 846 -31.93 8.87 23.79
N VAL A 847 -32.46 7.73 24.21
CA VAL A 847 -33.13 6.78 23.29
C VAL A 847 -34.28 7.48 22.57
N ASN A 848 -35.22 8.14 23.30
CA ASN A 848 -36.35 8.84 22.72
C ASN A 848 -35.95 9.94 21.74
N ILE A 849 -34.93 10.74 22.10
CA ILE A 849 -34.44 11.81 21.24
C ILE A 849 -33.78 11.25 19.96
N HIS A 850 -33.01 10.18 20.07
CA HIS A 850 -32.35 9.60 18.90
C HIS A 850 -33.27 8.74 18.02
N LEU A 851 -34.36 8.24 18.57
CA LEU A 851 -35.50 7.69 17.79
C LEU A 851 -36.34 8.77 17.14
N MET A 852 -36.08 10.05 17.49
CA MET A 852 -36.85 11.22 17.04
C MET A 852 -38.33 11.15 17.48
N HIS A 853 -38.57 10.57 18.67
CA HIS A 853 -39.87 10.54 19.31
C HIS A 853 -40.05 11.77 20.21
N ASP A 854 -41.31 12.19 20.42
CA ASP A 854 -41.72 13.27 21.34
C ASP A 854 -40.94 14.59 21.07
N LEU A 855 -40.66 14.88 19.81
CA LEU A 855 -40.05 16.14 19.43
C LEU A 855 -41.05 17.29 19.66
N PRO A 856 -40.62 18.45 20.14
CA PRO A 856 -41.51 19.60 20.30
C PRO A 856 -42.10 19.98 18.95
N GLU A 857 -43.41 20.27 18.96
CA GLU A 857 -44.05 20.93 17.81
C GLU A 857 -43.35 22.26 17.59
N SER A 858 -42.44 22.33 16.64
CA SER A 858 -41.64 23.51 16.38
C SER A 858 -42.58 24.56 15.73
N SER A 859 -42.87 25.63 16.47
CA SER A 859 -43.44 26.87 15.95
C SER A 859 -42.45 27.66 15.08
N TYR A 860 -41.44 26.98 14.51
CA TYR A 860 -40.47 27.64 13.65
C TYR A 860 -41.01 27.72 12.21
N GLU A 861 -41.80 28.75 11.96
CA GLU A 861 -42.12 29.22 10.61
C GLU A 861 -40.87 29.95 10.03
N ASP A 862 -39.83 29.21 9.69
CA ASP A 862 -38.71 29.69 8.90
C ASP A 862 -39.09 29.69 7.40
N SER A 863 -40.19 30.46 7.13
CA SER A 863 -40.72 30.58 5.76
C SER A 863 -39.73 31.21 4.78
N SER A 864 -38.68 31.86 5.28
CA SER A 864 -37.69 32.56 4.47
C SER A 864 -36.79 31.62 3.61
N LEU A 865 -36.67 30.34 3.99
CA LEU A 865 -35.85 29.37 3.28
C LEU A 865 -36.63 28.46 2.35
N VAL A 866 -37.97 28.46 2.43
CA VAL A 866 -38.82 27.71 1.51
C VAL A 866 -38.62 28.19 0.07
N GLY A 867 -38.39 27.27 -0.85
CA GLY A 867 -38.09 27.57 -2.25
C GLY A 867 -36.63 27.96 -2.55
N LYS A 868 -35.76 28.03 -1.54
CA LYS A 868 -34.35 28.30 -1.74
C LYS A 868 -33.56 27.02 -2.08
N THR A 869 -32.56 27.15 -2.93
CA THR A 869 -31.74 26.01 -3.37
C THR A 869 -30.47 25.87 -2.53
N LEU A 870 -30.12 24.64 -2.15
CA LEU A 870 -28.88 24.30 -1.47
C LEU A 870 -27.72 24.25 -2.47
N GLU A 871 -26.92 25.31 -2.56
CA GLU A 871 -25.79 25.41 -3.49
C GLU A 871 -24.45 25.05 -2.83
N LYS A 872 -24.13 25.78 -1.74
CA LYS A 872 -22.84 25.66 -1.04
C LYS A 872 -23.03 25.93 0.45
N VAL A 873 -22.62 24.97 1.26
CA VAL A 873 -22.69 25.05 2.71
C VAL A 873 -21.51 25.83 3.27
N LYS A 874 -21.78 26.81 4.13
CA LYS A 874 -20.78 27.56 4.90
C LYS A 874 -21.31 27.82 6.29
N TYR A 875 -20.50 27.60 7.32
CA TYR A 875 -20.84 27.96 8.70
C TYR A 875 -20.13 29.23 9.12
N ALA A 876 -20.83 30.19 9.64
CA ALA A 876 -20.27 31.39 10.26
C ALA A 876 -21.28 32.02 11.23
N ASN A 877 -20.83 32.55 12.36
CA ASN A 877 -21.61 33.32 13.33
C ASN A 877 -22.93 32.61 13.75
N ASN A 878 -22.85 31.33 14.13
CA ASN A 878 -24.01 30.50 14.51
C ASN A 878 -25.07 30.33 13.40
N THR A 879 -24.73 30.63 12.15
CA THR A 879 -25.58 30.46 10.97
C THR A 879 -24.97 29.46 10.01
N VAL A 880 -25.78 28.52 9.51
CA VAL A 880 -25.42 27.59 8.44
C VAL A 880 -25.96 28.13 7.12
N TYR A 881 -25.14 28.76 6.32
CA TYR A 881 -25.51 29.27 5.00
C TYR A 881 -25.67 28.12 4.00
N ILE A 882 -26.78 28.17 3.23
CA ILE A 882 -27.11 27.19 2.18
C ILE A 882 -26.74 27.66 0.77
N ASN A 883 -26.55 28.98 0.63
CA ASN A 883 -26.05 29.67 -0.56
C ASN A 883 -25.27 30.94 -0.13
N LYS A 884 -25.16 31.96 -0.99
CA LYS A 884 -24.39 33.19 -0.67
C LYS A 884 -25.05 34.08 0.37
N THR A 885 -26.36 34.04 0.49
CA THR A 885 -27.17 35.00 1.27
C THR A 885 -28.07 34.35 2.32
N ASP A 886 -28.61 33.20 2.02
CA ASP A 886 -29.63 32.55 2.84
C ASP A 886 -29.02 31.47 3.75
N GLY A 887 -29.47 31.39 4.99
CA GLY A 887 -28.97 30.42 5.95
C GLY A 887 -29.91 30.15 7.13
N PHE A 888 -29.58 29.08 7.87
CA PHE A 888 -30.23 28.70 9.13
C PHE A 888 -29.54 29.35 10.31
N ASP A 889 -30.22 30.16 11.07
CA ASP A 889 -29.72 30.79 12.28
C ASP A 889 -29.91 29.90 13.52
N GLY A 890 -29.09 30.19 14.57
CA GLY A 890 -29.24 29.60 15.88
C GLY A 890 -28.56 28.21 16.02
N ILE A 891 -27.73 27.79 15.07
CA ILE A 891 -26.93 26.56 15.19
C ILE A 891 -25.60 26.92 15.85
N SER A 892 -25.45 26.60 17.15
CA SER A 892 -24.19 26.83 17.85
C SER A 892 -23.03 26.02 17.24
N LYS A 893 -21.79 26.46 17.48
CA LYS A 893 -20.61 25.76 17.02
C LYS A 893 -20.53 24.31 17.55
N GLU A 894 -20.95 24.10 18.80
CA GLU A 894 -20.98 22.77 19.42
C GLU A 894 -21.94 21.83 18.67
N ILE A 895 -23.13 22.30 18.31
CA ILE A 895 -24.12 21.53 17.53
C ILE A 895 -23.60 21.27 16.11
N TRP A 896 -22.96 22.27 15.48
CA TRP A 896 -22.42 22.16 14.14
C TRP A 896 -21.27 21.15 14.03
N GLU A 897 -20.38 21.11 15.02
CA GLU A 897 -19.20 20.25 15.08
C GLU A 897 -19.45 18.90 15.76
N PHE A 898 -20.69 18.71 16.33
CA PHE A 898 -21.01 17.47 17.05
C PHE A 898 -20.84 16.23 16.15
N ILE A 899 -20.15 15.20 16.69
CA ILE A 899 -19.88 13.95 15.99
C ILE A 899 -20.76 12.85 16.56
N MET A 900 -21.52 12.18 15.69
CA MET A 900 -22.31 11.00 15.97
C MET A 900 -22.03 9.95 14.91
N CYS A 901 -21.65 8.74 15.30
CA CYS A 901 -21.31 7.65 14.38
C CYS A 901 -20.23 8.01 13.33
N GLY A 902 -19.26 8.83 13.71
CA GLY A 902 -18.21 9.33 12.82
C GLY A 902 -18.67 10.37 11.79
N TYR A 903 -19.91 10.84 11.90
CA TYR A 903 -20.47 11.89 11.06
C TYR A 903 -20.72 13.16 11.86
N GLN A 904 -20.68 14.31 11.20
CA GLN A 904 -21.34 15.53 11.68
C GLN A 904 -22.73 15.55 11.06
N PRO A 905 -23.82 15.21 11.79
CA PRO A 905 -25.09 14.85 11.18
C PRO A 905 -25.67 15.94 10.27
N ILE A 906 -25.68 17.19 10.72
CA ILE A 906 -26.19 18.33 9.94
C ILE A 906 -25.38 18.55 8.66
N GLN A 907 -24.05 18.55 8.77
CA GLN A 907 -23.19 18.73 7.61
C GLN A 907 -23.35 17.59 6.60
N LYS A 908 -23.43 16.35 7.10
CA LYS A 908 -23.62 15.16 6.25
C LYS A 908 -24.94 15.21 5.52
N TRP A 909 -26.03 15.55 6.22
CA TRP A 909 -27.35 15.67 5.62
C TRP A 909 -27.40 16.74 4.53
N LEU A 910 -26.85 17.92 4.79
CA LEU A 910 -26.77 18.99 3.79
C LEU A 910 -25.92 18.58 2.58
N LYS A 911 -24.80 17.91 2.80
CA LYS A 911 -23.92 17.43 1.71
C LYS A 911 -24.61 16.41 0.81
N ASP A 912 -25.37 15.49 1.41
CA ASP A 912 -26.09 14.43 0.68
C ASP A 912 -27.26 14.99 -0.15
N ASN A 913 -27.83 16.11 0.27
CA ASN A 913 -28.95 16.78 -0.38
C ASN A 913 -28.54 18.02 -1.21
N LYS A 914 -27.28 18.10 -1.64
CA LYS A 914 -26.82 19.23 -2.47
C LYS A 914 -27.65 19.35 -3.76
N GLY A 915 -28.13 20.57 -4.04
CA GLY A 915 -29.01 20.88 -5.18
C GLY A 915 -30.50 20.75 -4.88
N MET A 916 -30.90 20.32 -3.68
CA MET A 916 -32.32 20.30 -3.30
C MET A 916 -32.88 21.72 -3.12
N VAL A 917 -34.15 21.85 -3.36
CA VAL A 917 -34.95 23.04 -3.02
C VAL A 917 -35.58 22.78 -1.66
N PHE A 918 -35.41 23.69 -0.71
CA PHE A 918 -35.99 23.54 0.62
C PHE A 918 -37.49 23.68 0.60
N ASP A 919 -38.14 22.75 1.24
CA ASP A 919 -39.57 22.75 1.58
C ASP A 919 -39.74 22.73 3.11
N THR A 920 -40.98 22.81 3.57
CA THR A 920 -41.29 22.79 5.01
C THR A 920 -40.80 21.52 5.70
N ALA A 921 -40.83 20.37 5.01
CA ALA A 921 -40.37 19.09 5.56
C ALA A 921 -38.86 19.07 5.77
N SER A 922 -38.07 19.57 4.82
CA SER A 922 -36.63 19.68 4.89
C SER A 922 -36.17 20.62 6.02
N ILE A 923 -36.88 21.74 6.19
CA ILE A 923 -36.63 22.71 7.27
C ILE A 923 -36.92 22.05 8.63
N LYS A 924 -38.05 21.37 8.74
CA LYS A 924 -38.41 20.61 9.94
C LYS A 924 -37.40 19.55 10.29
N GLN A 925 -36.92 18.79 9.31
CA GLN A 925 -35.88 17.80 9.51
C GLN A 925 -34.60 18.41 10.08
N LEU A 926 -34.14 19.54 9.56
CA LEU A 926 -32.93 20.22 10.03
C LEU A 926 -33.09 20.75 11.47
N ARG A 927 -34.24 21.34 11.79
CA ARG A 927 -34.59 21.82 13.14
C ARG A 927 -34.67 20.67 14.14
N ASN A 928 -35.25 19.53 13.74
CA ASN A 928 -35.29 18.34 14.56
C ASN A 928 -33.87 17.81 14.85
N MET A 929 -33.00 17.79 13.85
CA MET A 929 -31.59 17.39 14.05
C MET A 929 -30.86 18.38 15.01
N GLN A 930 -31.09 19.68 14.85
CA GLN A 930 -30.53 20.69 15.75
C GLN A 930 -30.99 20.47 17.20
N TYR A 931 -32.26 20.23 17.41
CA TYR A 931 -32.83 19.96 18.73
C TYR A 931 -32.28 18.69 19.34
N CYS A 932 -32.31 17.58 18.58
CA CYS A 932 -31.78 16.30 19.05
C CYS A 932 -30.32 16.41 19.49
N ILE A 933 -29.47 17.07 18.71
CA ILE A 933 -28.04 17.24 19.05
C ILE A 933 -27.91 18.15 20.29
N GLY A 934 -28.67 19.26 20.36
CA GLY A 934 -28.62 20.16 21.51
C GLY A 934 -29.01 19.49 22.82
N GLU A 935 -30.09 18.69 22.83
CA GLU A 935 -30.51 17.92 23.99
C GLU A 935 -29.54 16.78 24.32
N THR A 936 -28.96 16.12 23.31
CA THR A 936 -27.89 15.13 23.51
C THR A 936 -26.72 15.71 24.30
N ILE A 937 -26.24 16.89 23.89
CA ILE A 937 -25.12 17.57 24.58
C ILE A 937 -25.48 17.86 26.05
N LYS A 938 -26.69 18.34 26.33
CA LYS A 938 -27.14 18.61 27.70
C LYS A 938 -27.21 17.32 28.52
N ILE A 939 -27.77 16.24 27.98
CA ILE A 939 -27.88 14.97 28.68
C ILE A 939 -26.50 14.37 28.95
N MET A 940 -25.56 14.48 28.00
CA MET A 940 -24.16 14.06 28.20
C MET A 940 -23.51 14.80 29.36
N GLN A 941 -23.77 16.09 29.54
CA GLN A 941 -23.29 16.89 30.69
C GLN A 941 -23.89 16.39 32.02
N GLU A 942 -25.16 15.93 32.03
CA GLU A 942 -25.75 15.32 33.22
C GLU A 942 -25.16 13.92 33.50
N ILE A 943 -24.94 13.11 32.47
CA ILE A 943 -24.28 11.81 32.62
C ILE A 943 -22.86 11.99 33.19
N LYS A 944 -22.14 13.02 32.78
CA LYS A 944 -20.77 13.32 33.26
C LYS A 944 -20.70 13.52 34.78
N LYS A 945 -21.82 13.92 35.42
CA LYS A 945 -21.95 14.10 36.87
C LYS A 945 -22.15 12.77 37.62
N CYS A 946 -22.49 11.70 36.93
CA CYS A 946 -22.65 10.36 37.49
C CYS A 946 -21.29 9.66 37.64
N GLN A 947 -21.14 8.86 38.69
CA GLN A 947 -20.00 7.95 38.81
C GLN A 947 -20.31 6.66 38.05
N ILE A 948 -19.57 6.43 36.93
CA ILE A 948 -19.69 5.25 36.09
C ILE A 948 -18.40 4.43 36.22
#